data_30919a3ddeb64158de58732423491532
#
_entry.id   30919a3ddeb64158de58732423491532
#
_cell.length_a   1.000
_cell.length_b   1.000
_cell.length_c   1.000
_cell.angle_alpha   90.00
_cell.angle_beta   90.00
_cell.angle_gamma   90.00
#
_symmetry.space_group_name_H-M   'P 1'
#
loop_
_entity.id
_entity.type
_entity.pdbx_description
1 polymer ?
#
loop_
_entity_poly.entity_id
_entity_poly.type
_entity_poly.pdbx_seq_one_letter_code
_entity_poly.pdbx_strand_id
1 'polypeptide(L)'
;EAAAHLILDQDFATAPFFLYNLFIMMGGRNMKINGDEYDPTDYYLNELKPKLKENAEKYIDELLKKANINTGENEDLSKKYRSARDDHNANEYRLKKLKGWRIFFYVVMAIGLIAMIIGILMWVGNSKTPDGNIIPGLITTLVGGAIAITCLCVNIFYYNKKIKAQSLIAKETGDKASEAYNNVYNSIKNVYNYFDFSDFKKVLKETTDIFELDDYLTPQKLRMLEKVYQYSESLSKNECIVDVQSGSIHGNPFIRLNVKRMDKVSQTYTGSRVVTYTETYRDSDGDLHTRTVTETLIGHYTAPRPTYGVNSYLIYGNTAAPDLTFTRTPNMTGKISEAEVEKIAKKGEKELNRLADQAIKQGRNFTPLANTKFEVMFKAYDRNNEVQYRLLFTPLAQQNMLEILTGKAGFGDDFGFYKEHKINIICSAHGGAIYNYERFYVNYDFNELKKDFVDEIQRVFDSIFFDLIPLLAIPLYQTTEGGEFNVDEDLPNVSRYEAETVVNNYDDLDVFRPAETSTDQILKVNFDGKSKSTDQYSVLSTSNKVYDRVYVDMVMAGNGRLYPVDVPWKEYVEAARRTFIHIEDFKPEKKEGEEEPVMSYGQRYPMKDTNQTIFRYRWNLGFPLGGERDQSYDKIVDEDM
;
A
#
# COMPACT_ATOMS: atom_id res chain seq x y z
N GLU A 1 -48.84 13.59 -16.14
CA GLU A 1 -49.84 12.50 -16.33
C GLU A 1 -49.98 12.11 -17.80
N ALA A 2 -49.98 13.04 -18.76
CA ALA A 2 -50.01 12.70 -20.21
C ALA A 2 -48.73 11.97 -20.71
N ALA A 3 -47.61 12.18 -20.11
CA ALA A 3 -46.34 11.51 -20.47
C ALA A 3 -46.27 10.08 -19.92
N ALA A 4 -46.95 9.77 -18.81
CA ALA A 4 -46.92 8.44 -18.20
C ALA A 4 -47.79 7.44 -18.99
N HIS A 5 -48.83 7.89 -19.73
CA HIS A 5 -49.65 7.02 -20.55
C HIS A 5 -49.02 6.66 -21.91
N LEU A 6 -48.02 7.39 -22.40
CA LEU A 6 -47.35 7.12 -23.66
C LEU A 6 -46.24 6.04 -23.56
N ILE A 7 -45.85 5.72 -22.34
CA ILE A 7 -44.72 4.80 -22.08
C ILE A 7 -45.18 3.31 -22.07
N LEU A 8 -46.48 3.05 -21.98
CA LEU A 8 -46.99 1.68 -21.83
C LEU A 8 -47.27 0.93 -23.12
N ASP A 9 -47.19 1.57 -24.30
CA ASP A 9 -47.57 0.96 -25.60
C ASP A 9 -46.47 0.91 -26.67
N GLN A 10 -45.19 1.11 -26.32
CA GLN A 10 -44.10 1.00 -27.30
C GLN A 10 -43.12 -0.12 -26.95
N ASP A 11 -42.72 -0.88 -28.00
CA ASP A 11 -41.74 -1.95 -27.96
C ASP A 11 -40.53 -1.64 -27.10
N PHE A 12 -40.25 -2.49 -26.12
CA PHE A 12 -39.16 -2.37 -25.13
C PHE A 12 -37.74 -2.20 -25.73
N ALA A 13 -37.57 -2.44 -27.01
CA ALA A 13 -36.27 -2.27 -27.70
C ALA A 13 -35.91 -0.78 -27.95
N THR A 14 -36.90 0.13 -27.96
CA THR A 14 -36.69 1.56 -28.28
C THR A 14 -36.71 2.46 -27.02
N ALA A 15 -37.13 1.94 -25.87
CA ALA A 15 -37.24 2.70 -24.63
C ALA A 15 -35.91 3.31 -24.16
N PRO A 16 -34.75 2.63 -24.23
CA PRO A 16 -33.46 3.23 -23.89
C PRO A 16 -33.08 4.41 -24.79
N PHE A 17 -33.42 4.31 -26.07
CA PHE A 17 -33.13 5.37 -27.05
C PHE A 17 -34.04 6.60 -26.85
N PHE A 18 -35.28 6.37 -26.41
CA PHE A 18 -36.23 7.45 -26.09
C PHE A 18 -35.86 8.17 -24.80
N LEU A 19 -35.43 7.47 -23.77
CA LEU A 19 -34.93 8.04 -22.52
C LEU A 19 -33.63 8.83 -22.74
N TYR A 20 -32.74 8.34 -23.58
CA TYR A 20 -31.51 9.02 -23.98
C TYR A 20 -31.82 10.34 -24.72
N ASN A 21 -32.76 10.32 -25.68
CA ASN A 21 -33.17 11.53 -26.39
C ASN A 21 -33.99 12.48 -25.51
N LEU A 22 -34.79 11.98 -24.56
CA LEU A 22 -35.48 12.80 -23.58
C LEU A 22 -34.49 13.47 -22.63
N PHE A 23 -33.41 12.78 -22.26
CA PHE A 23 -32.31 13.33 -21.49
C PHE A 23 -31.59 14.49 -22.20
N ILE A 24 -31.32 14.33 -23.51
CA ILE A 24 -30.78 15.42 -24.36
C ILE A 24 -31.74 16.60 -24.41
N MET A 25 -33.06 16.37 -24.44
CA MET A 25 -34.08 17.44 -24.48
C MET A 25 -34.30 18.13 -23.13
N MET A 26 -34.06 17.47 -22.01
CA MET A 26 -34.26 18.04 -20.65
C MET A 26 -33.08 18.90 -20.14
N GLY A 27 -32.11 19.21 -21.00
CA GLY A 27 -31.04 20.19 -20.69
C GLY A 27 -30.03 19.68 -19.65
N GLY A 28 -29.88 18.36 -19.52
CA GLY A 28 -28.74 17.79 -18.81
C GLY A 28 -27.47 18.43 -19.37
N ARG A 29 -26.58 18.90 -18.51
CA ARG A 29 -25.28 19.46 -18.94
C ARG A 29 -24.56 18.38 -19.74
N ASN A 30 -24.73 18.43 -21.06
CA ASN A 30 -24.01 17.57 -21.97
C ASN A 30 -22.51 17.91 -21.84
N MET A 31 -21.76 17.05 -21.22
CA MET A 31 -20.33 17.02 -21.47
C MET A 31 -20.13 16.50 -22.91
N LYS A 32 -20.32 17.40 -23.87
CA LYS A 32 -19.89 17.18 -25.25
C LYS A 32 -18.44 17.58 -25.33
N ILE A 33 -17.58 16.62 -25.45
CA ILE A 33 -16.22 16.83 -25.91
C ILE A 33 -16.30 16.77 -27.43
N ASN A 34 -16.10 17.92 -28.09
CA ASN A 34 -16.02 18.05 -29.55
C ASN A 34 -17.19 17.44 -30.37
N GLY A 35 -18.37 17.31 -29.79
CA GLY A 35 -19.56 16.85 -30.51
C GLY A 35 -19.80 15.34 -30.49
N ASP A 36 -18.89 14.56 -29.92
CA ASP A 36 -18.98 13.11 -29.83
C ASP A 36 -19.63 12.64 -28.52
N GLU A 37 -20.00 11.35 -28.43
CA GLU A 37 -20.58 10.71 -27.27
C GLU A 37 -19.55 10.72 -26.12
N TYR A 38 -20.05 10.91 -24.86
CA TYR A 38 -19.19 10.94 -23.67
C TYR A 38 -18.50 9.59 -23.42
N ASP A 39 -17.18 9.57 -23.56
CA ASP A 39 -16.26 8.49 -23.20
C ASP A 39 -15.37 8.95 -22.03
N PRO A 40 -15.55 8.42 -20.83
CA PRO A 40 -14.75 8.83 -19.66
C PRO A 40 -13.27 8.50 -19.80
N THR A 41 -12.92 7.45 -20.55
CA THR A 41 -11.53 7.03 -20.78
C THR A 41 -10.80 8.00 -21.69
N ASP A 42 -11.42 8.38 -22.82
CA ASP A 42 -10.86 9.35 -23.74
C ASP A 42 -10.78 10.74 -23.13
N TYR A 43 -11.80 11.14 -22.38
CA TYR A 43 -11.79 12.41 -21.64
C TYR A 43 -10.65 12.46 -20.62
N TYR A 44 -10.43 11.39 -19.88
CA TYR A 44 -9.32 11.30 -18.94
C TYR A 44 -7.97 11.42 -19.63
N LEU A 45 -7.75 10.66 -20.70
CA LEU A 45 -6.45 10.61 -21.38
C LEU A 45 -6.12 11.91 -22.13
N ASN A 46 -7.11 12.52 -22.78
CA ASN A 46 -6.89 13.62 -23.71
C ASN A 46 -7.10 15.00 -23.08
N GLU A 47 -7.93 15.11 -22.05
CA GLU A 47 -8.28 16.39 -21.44
C GLU A 47 -7.79 16.50 -19.98
N LEU A 48 -8.21 15.55 -19.11
CA LEU A 48 -7.94 15.70 -17.68
C LEU A 48 -6.47 15.52 -17.33
N LYS A 49 -5.81 14.51 -17.86
CA LYS A 49 -4.42 14.21 -17.55
C LYS A 49 -3.43 15.30 -18.00
N PRO A 50 -3.54 15.86 -19.21
CA PRO A 50 -2.74 17.03 -19.63
C PRO A 50 -3.04 18.27 -18.78
N LYS A 51 -4.32 18.57 -18.51
CA LYS A 51 -4.74 19.73 -17.72
C LYS A 51 -4.27 19.64 -16.26
N LEU A 52 -4.30 18.44 -15.66
CA LEU A 52 -3.76 18.20 -14.33
C LEU A 52 -2.28 18.57 -14.26
N LYS A 53 -1.51 18.10 -15.24
CA LYS A 53 -0.08 18.38 -15.30
C LYS A 53 0.18 19.90 -15.40
N GLU A 54 -0.54 20.59 -16.27
CA GLU A 54 -0.43 22.05 -16.42
C GLU A 54 -0.77 22.78 -15.11
N ASN A 55 -1.89 22.42 -14.46
CA ASN A 55 -2.31 23.02 -13.20
C ASN A 55 -1.32 22.74 -12.07
N ALA A 56 -0.76 21.53 -11.99
CA ALA A 56 0.24 21.17 -11.00
C ALA A 56 1.56 21.94 -11.21
N GLU A 57 2.01 22.09 -12.46
CA GLU A 57 3.20 22.87 -12.79
C GLU A 57 2.99 24.35 -12.44
N LYS A 58 1.84 24.91 -12.79
CA LYS A 58 1.46 26.30 -12.47
C LYS A 58 1.43 26.53 -10.96
N TYR A 59 0.82 25.61 -10.22
CA TYR A 59 0.75 25.69 -8.75
C TYR A 59 2.16 25.76 -8.13
N ILE A 60 3.07 24.87 -8.51
CA ILE A 60 4.45 24.88 -7.99
C ILE A 60 5.19 26.16 -8.38
N ASP A 61 5.01 26.65 -9.60
CA ASP A 61 5.64 27.90 -10.04
C ASP A 61 5.12 29.12 -9.24
N GLU A 62 3.84 29.14 -8.89
CA GLU A 62 3.26 30.15 -8.00
C GLU A 62 3.78 30.01 -6.56
N LEU A 63 3.90 28.78 -6.06
CA LEU A 63 4.46 28.48 -4.74
C LEU A 63 5.91 28.94 -4.61
N LEU A 64 6.74 28.66 -5.63
CA LEU A 64 8.14 29.11 -5.68
C LEU A 64 8.25 30.64 -5.70
N LYS A 65 7.40 31.34 -6.45
CA LYS A 65 7.33 32.80 -6.47
C LYS A 65 6.89 33.35 -5.11
N LYS A 66 5.85 32.78 -4.50
CA LYS A 66 5.35 33.17 -3.18
C LYS A 66 6.40 33.00 -2.10
N ALA A 67 7.18 31.92 -2.16
CA ALA A 67 8.29 31.64 -1.25
C ALA A 67 9.55 32.48 -1.54
N ASN A 68 9.52 33.32 -2.60
CA ASN A 68 10.64 34.13 -3.07
C ASN A 68 11.92 33.32 -3.33
N ILE A 69 11.78 32.17 -3.96
CA ILE A 69 12.89 31.26 -4.27
C ILE A 69 13.62 31.75 -5.54
N ASN A 70 14.94 31.94 -5.40
CA ASN A 70 15.82 32.19 -6.55
C ASN A 70 16.20 30.85 -7.20
N THR A 71 15.46 30.47 -8.24
CA THR A 71 15.65 29.20 -8.94
C THR A 71 17.04 29.05 -9.57
N GLY A 72 17.61 30.14 -10.09
CA GLY A 72 18.98 30.12 -10.66
C GLY A 72 20.05 29.86 -9.60
N GLU A 73 19.94 30.49 -8.43
CA GLU A 73 20.84 30.24 -7.30
C GLU A 73 20.71 28.80 -6.78
N ASN A 74 19.47 28.31 -6.63
CA ASN A 74 19.23 26.92 -6.19
C ASN A 74 19.83 25.91 -7.18
N GLU A 75 19.69 26.15 -8.50
CA GLU A 75 20.29 25.27 -9.51
C GLU A 75 21.82 25.20 -9.41
N ASP A 76 22.47 26.34 -9.22
CA ASP A 76 23.93 26.41 -9.08
C ASP A 76 24.41 25.72 -7.78
N LEU A 77 23.68 25.92 -6.68
CA LEU A 77 23.96 25.22 -5.42
C LEU A 77 23.71 23.72 -5.52
N SER A 78 22.66 23.31 -6.25
CA SER A 78 22.36 21.89 -6.52
C SER A 78 23.49 21.22 -7.31
N LYS A 79 24.03 21.89 -8.33
CA LYS A 79 25.19 21.39 -9.09
C LYS A 79 26.42 21.23 -8.19
N LYS A 80 26.71 22.21 -7.34
CA LYS A 80 27.82 22.15 -6.38
C LYS A 80 27.66 20.98 -5.40
N TYR A 81 26.45 20.81 -4.84
CA TYR A 81 26.18 19.69 -3.95
C TYR A 81 26.32 18.33 -4.65
N ARG A 82 25.78 18.16 -5.85
CA ARG A 82 25.92 16.91 -6.63
C ARG A 82 27.38 16.57 -6.84
N SER A 83 28.20 17.54 -7.23
CA SER A 83 29.65 17.34 -7.41
C SER A 83 30.35 16.94 -6.08
N ALA A 84 30.08 17.66 -4.99
CA ALA A 84 30.65 17.35 -3.68
C ALA A 84 30.23 15.98 -3.15
N ARG A 85 28.98 15.58 -3.37
CA ARG A 85 28.44 14.26 -3.01
C ARG A 85 29.12 13.15 -3.81
N ASP A 86 29.29 13.34 -5.12
CA ASP A 86 29.91 12.35 -5.99
C ASP A 86 31.40 12.16 -5.64
N ASP A 87 32.09 13.26 -5.29
CA ASP A 87 33.47 13.21 -4.77
C ASP A 87 33.56 12.47 -3.43
N HIS A 88 32.62 12.74 -2.53
CA HIS A 88 32.52 12.03 -1.26
C HIS A 88 32.28 10.52 -1.47
N ASN A 89 31.30 10.15 -2.28
CA ASN A 89 30.96 8.77 -2.58
C ASN A 89 32.15 8.02 -3.20
N ALA A 90 32.89 8.67 -4.11
CA ALA A 90 34.08 8.10 -4.72
C ALA A 90 35.18 7.83 -3.67
N ASN A 91 35.37 8.76 -2.73
CA ASN A 91 36.36 8.61 -1.66
C ASN A 91 35.93 7.58 -0.61
N GLU A 92 34.65 7.51 -0.27
CA GLU A 92 34.11 6.44 0.58
C GLU A 92 34.25 5.06 -0.05
N TYR A 93 33.96 4.94 -1.33
CA TYR A 93 34.17 3.68 -2.07
C TYR A 93 35.65 3.24 -2.03
N ARG A 94 36.58 4.18 -2.25
CA ARG A 94 38.04 3.90 -2.14
C ARG A 94 38.40 3.44 -0.73
N LEU A 95 37.87 4.10 0.31
CA LEU A 95 38.08 3.72 1.71
C LEU A 95 37.54 2.32 2.00
N LYS A 96 36.32 2.01 1.53
CA LYS A 96 35.68 0.71 1.71
C LYS A 96 36.50 -0.40 1.02
N LYS A 97 37.01 -0.13 -0.19
CA LYS A 97 37.91 -1.05 -0.91
C LYS A 97 39.19 -1.32 -0.14
N LEU A 98 39.85 -0.29 0.41
CA LEU A 98 41.05 -0.44 1.23
C LEU A 98 40.80 -1.26 2.50
N LYS A 99 39.66 -1.00 3.19
CA LYS A 99 39.23 -1.79 4.37
C LYS A 99 38.98 -3.26 3.97
N GLY A 100 38.38 -3.53 2.81
CA GLY A 100 38.17 -4.88 2.29
C GLY A 100 39.48 -5.63 2.06
N TRP A 101 40.45 -5.00 1.41
CA TRP A 101 41.78 -5.59 1.23
C TRP A 101 42.48 -5.85 2.56
N ARG A 102 42.39 -4.96 3.53
CA ARG A 102 42.95 -5.18 4.86
C ARG A 102 42.35 -6.42 5.53
N ILE A 103 41.03 -6.62 5.44
CA ILE A 103 40.36 -7.82 5.97
C ILE A 103 40.87 -9.07 5.26
N PHE A 104 41.01 -9.05 3.92
CA PHE A 104 41.55 -10.14 3.16
C PHE A 104 42.96 -10.56 3.67
N PHE A 105 43.88 -9.60 3.88
CA PHE A 105 45.19 -9.91 4.42
C PHE A 105 45.17 -10.44 5.85
N TYR A 106 44.17 -10.05 6.68
CA TYR A 106 44.00 -10.66 7.99
C TYR A 106 43.54 -12.11 7.89
N VAL A 107 42.65 -12.44 6.95
CA VAL A 107 42.25 -13.83 6.68
C VAL A 107 43.43 -14.69 6.20
N VAL A 108 44.22 -14.18 5.26
CA VAL A 108 45.41 -14.88 4.78
C VAL A 108 46.43 -15.06 5.91
N MET A 109 46.61 -14.06 6.77
CA MET A 109 47.45 -14.15 7.96
C MET A 109 46.96 -15.25 8.91
N ALA A 110 45.68 -15.36 9.16
CA ALA A 110 45.09 -16.40 10.00
C ALA A 110 45.33 -17.80 9.43
N ILE A 111 45.16 -17.96 8.12
CA ILE A 111 45.46 -19.24 7.43
C ILE A 111 46.96 -19.56 7.57
N GLY A 112 47.86 -18.58 7.42
CA GLY A 112 49.31 -18.78 7.61
C GLY A 112 49.65 -19.21 9.05
N LEU A 113 49.01 -18.62 10.06
CA LEU A 113 49.18 -19.02 11.47
C LEU A 113 48.70 -20.45 11.74
N ILE A 114 47.57 -20.85 11.16
CA ILE A 114 47.04 -22.22 11.28
C ILE A 114 48.01 -23.19 10.64
N ALA A 115 48.51 -22.89 9.44
CA ALA A 115 49.54 -23.73 8.76
C ALA A 115 50.82 -23.85 9.59
N MET A 116 51.25 -22.75 10.22
CA MET A 116 52.40 -22.74 11.11
C MET A 116 52.19 -23.67 12.32
N ILE A 117 51.03 -23.61 12.96
CA ILE A 117 50.66 -24.47 14.09
C ILE A 117 50.66 -25.97 13.68
N ILE A 118 50.01 -26.28 12.56
CA ILE A 118 50.00 -27.65 12.01
C ILE A 118 51.43 -28.14 11.75
N GLY A 119 52.27 -27.29 11.13
CA GLY A 119 53.65 -27.60 10.88
C GLY A 119 54.44 -27.91 12.17
N ILE A 120 54.24 -27.13 13.23
CA ILE A 120 54.86 -27.36 14.54
C ILE A 120 54.40 -28.72 15.12
N LEU A 121 53.10 -29.01 15.06
CA LEU A 121 52.56 -30.28 15.54
C LEU A 121 53.13 -31.49 14.78
N MET A 122 53.26 -31.37 13.45
CA MET A 122 53.90 -32.41 12.62
C MET A 122 55.39 -32.56 12.95
N TRP A 123 56.10 -31.47 13.15
CA TRP A 123 57.54 -31.50 13.51
C TRP A 123 57.73 -32.18 14.87
N VAL A 124 56.99 -31.77 15.89
CA VAL A 124 57.08 -32.33 17.25
C VAL A 124 56.62 -33.81 17.26
N GLY A 125 55.55 -34.17 16.50
CA GLY A 125 55.07 -35.54 16.39
C GLY A 125 56.13 -36.46 15.75
N ASN A 126 56.70 -36.06 14.63
CA ASN A 126 57.68 -36.86 13.89
C ASN A 126 59.07 -36.90 14.57
N SER A 127 59.43 -35.92 15.39
CA SER A 127 60.70 -35.94 16.15
C SER A 127 60.72 -37.00 17.26
N LYS A 128 59.56 -37.54 17.65
CA LYS A 128 59.42 -38.58 18.69
C LYS A 128 59.44 -40.00 18.13
N THR A 129 59.48 -40.19 16.80
CA THR A 129 59.51 -41.51 16.12
C THR A 129 60.91 -41.75 15.58
N PRO A 130 61.50 -42.98 15.74
CA PRO A 130 62.90 -43.27 15.34
C PRO A 130 63.18 -43.03 13.86
N ASP A 131 62.23 -43.21 12.94
CA ASP A 131 62.33 -43.01 11.50
C ASP A 131 61.48 -41.83 11.01
N GLY A 132 61.12 -40.90 11.89
CA GLY A 132 60.22 -39.75 11.56
C GLY A 132 60.90 -38.71 10.70
N ASN A 133 60.36 -38.45 9.51
CA ASN A 133 60.80 -37.37 8.63
C ASN A 133 60.26 -36.00 9.12
N ILE A 134 61.12 -35.16 9.70
CA ILE A 134 60.82 -33.86 10.27
C ILE A 134 60.75 -32.74 9.24
N ILE A 135 61.29 -32.95 8.04
CA ILE A 135 61.46 -31.93 6.99
C ILE A 135 60.11 -31.32 6.55
N PRO A 136 59.02 -32.07 6.28
CA PRO A 136 57.73 -31.50 5.90
C PRO A 136 57.15 -30.57 6.97
N GLY A 137 57.23 -30.96 8.25
CA GLY A 137 56.76 -30.14 9.38
C GLY A 137 57.54 -28.82 9.51
N LEU A 138 58.84 -28.86 9.34
CA LEU A 138 59.72 -27.71 9.37
C LEU A 138 59.43 -26.74 8.21
N ILE A 139 59.29 -27.26 6.99
CA ILE A 139 58.93 -26.44 5.80
C ILE A 139 57.56 -25.77 6.00
N THR A 140 56.54 -26.51 6.43
CA THR A 140 55.18 -25.96 6.66
C THR A 140 55.19 -24.86 7.72
N THR A 141 55.97 -25.04 8.80
CA THR A 141 56.10 -24.02 9.86
C THR A 141 56.76 -22.75 9.32
N LEU A 142 57.85 -22.87 8.56
CA LEU A 142 58.57 -21.71 8.01
C LEU A 142 57.73 -20.96 6.99
N VAL A 143 57.06 -21.67 6.08
CA VAL A 143 56.21 -21.06 5.05
C VAL A 143 55.01 -20.37 5.70
N GLY A 144 54.29 -21.04 6.63
CA GLY A 144 53.16 -20.47 7.34
C GLY A 144 53.54 -19.23 8.15
N GLY A 145 54.68 -19.29 8.85
CA GLY A 145 55.23 -18.15 9.60
C GLY A 145 55.61 -16.97 8.68
N ALA A 146 56.27 -17.24 7.56
CA ALA A 146 56.63 -16.21 6.59
C ALA A 146 55.40 -15.50 6.00
N ILE A 147 54.36 -16.26 5.64
CA ILE A 147 53.09 -15.70 5.15
C ILE A 147 52.44 -14.81 6.23
N ALA A 148 52.36 -15.29 7.46
CA ALA A 148 51.77 -14.55 8.55
C ALA A 148 52.48 -13.22 8.84
N ILE A 149 53.82 -13.25 8.91
CA ILE A 149 54.65 -12.06 9.13
C ILE A 149 54.54 -11.08 7.97
N THR A 150 54.59 -11.55 6.73
CA THR A 150 54.45 -10.70 5.54
C THR A 150 53.10 -10.01 5.51
N CYS A 151 52.00 -10.74 5.75
CA CYS A 151 50.65 -10.18 5.82
C CYS A 151 50.49 -9.15 6.97
N LEU A 152 51.10 -9.41 8.13
CA LEU A 152 51.12 -8.48 9.25
C LEU A 152 51.86 -7.19 8.87
N CYS A 153 53.03 -7.29 8.29
CA CYS A 153 53.83 -6.14 7.84
C CYS A 153 53.04 -5.31 6.79
N VAL A 154 52.42 -5.96 5.81
CA VAL A 154 51.60 -5.28 4.80
C VAL A 154 50.42 -4.55 5.45
N ASN A 155 49.75 -5.17 6.43
CA ASN A 155 48.63 -4.52 7.13
C ASN A 155 49.08 -3.31 7.95
N ILE A 156 50.18 -3.42 8.74
CA ILE A 156 50.67 -2.36 9.61
C ILE A 156 51.28 -1.21 8.81
N PHE A 157 52.22 -1.50 7.91
CA PHE A 157 52.99 -0.45 7.26
C PHE A 157 52.33 0.15 6.01
N TYR A 158 51.48 -0.62 5.31
CA TYR A 158 50.81 -0.16 4.09
C TYR A 158 49.34 0.18 4.30
N TYR A 159 48.50 -0.79 4.68
CA TYR A 159 47.07 -0.56 4.74
C TYR A 159 46.63 0.39 5.87
N ASN A 160 47.20 0.29 7.06
CA ASN A 160 46.85 1.21 8.16
C ASN A 160 47.16 2.67 7.82
N LYS A 161 48.29 2.95 7.19
CA LYS A 161 48.64 4.32 6.77
C LYS A 161 47.72 4.82 5.68
N LYS A 162 47.45 3.99 4.64
CA LYS A 162 46.56 4.37 3.53
C LYS A 162 45.13 4.54 3.98
N ILE A 163 44.61 3.67 4.85
CA ILE A 163 43.24 3.78 5.39
C ILE A 163 43.12 5.04 6.25
N LYS A 164 44.13 5.36 7.07
CA LYS A 164 44.11 6.59 7.89
C LYS A 164 44.08 7.85 7.01
N ALA A 165 44.93 7.89 5.97
CA ALA A 165 44.96 9.00 5.02
C ALA A 165 43.62 9.12 4.25
N GLN A 166 43.14 7.99 3.68
CA GLN A 166 41.87 7.99 2.93
C GLN A 166 40.65 8.27 3.80
N SER A 167 40.66 7.89 5.09
CA SER A 167 39.58 8.23 6.03
C SER A 167 39.52 9.72 6.33
N LEU A 168 40.67 10.40 6.38
CA LEU A 168 40.71 11.86 6.53
C LEU A 168 40.13 12.56 5.31
N ILE A 169 40.51 12.12 4.10
CA ILE A 169 39.97 12.65 2.83
C ILE A 169 38.46 12.38 2.73
N ALA A 170 37.99 11.18 3.08
CA ALA A 170 36.58 10.86 3.08
C ALA A 170 35.78 11.71 4.07
N LYS A 171 36.35 12.00 5.25
CA LYS A 171 35.73 12.89 6.22
C LYS A 171 35.68 14.33 5.68
N GLU A 172 36.78 14.86 5.16
CA GLU A 172 36.82 16.23 4.61
C GLU A 172 35.85 16.41 3.44
N THR A 173 35.78 15.43 2.53
CA THR A 173 34.80 15.46 1.42
C THR A 173 33.37 15.29 1.91
N GLY A 174 33.15 14.54 3.00
CA GLY A 174 31.85 14.43 3.66
C GLY A 174 31.40 15.75 4.30
N ASP A 175 32.32 16.43 5.02
CA ASP A 175 32.04 17.74 5.62
C ASP A 175 31.69 18.77 4.52
N LYS A 176 32.42 18.79 3.40
CA LYS A 176 32.12 19.64 2.24
C LYS A 176 30.78 19.32 1.58
N ALA A 177 30.45 18.05 1.44
CA ALA A 177 29.17 17.63 0.89
C ALA A 177 27.99 18.00 1.83
N SER A 178 28.19 17.88 3.14
CA SER A 178 27.20 18.29 4.15
C SER A 178 26.98 19.81 4.16
N GLU A 179 28.04 20.60 4.07
CA GLU A 179 27.94 22.06 3.95
C GLU A 179 27.23 22.47 2.66
N ALA A 180 27.58 21.85 1.53
CA ALA A 180 26.92 22.13 0.25
C ALA A 180 25.44 21.73 0.29
N TYR A 181 25.08 20.62 0.95
CA TYR A 181 23.69 20.22 1.19
C TYR A 181 22.93 21.28 2.00
N ASN A 182 23.50 21.72 3.11
CA ASN A 182 22.86 22.72 3.96
C ASN A 182 22.63 24.03 3.20
N ASN A 183 23.57 24.44 2.34
CA ASN A 183 23.44 25.65 1.54
C ASN A 183 22.31 25.54 0.51
N VAL A 184 22.23 24.43 -0.24
CA VAL A 184 21.16 24.25 -1.22
C VAL A 184 19.81 24.03 -0.53
N TYR A 185 19.74 23.30 0.57
CA TYR A 185 18.50 23.13 1.33
C TYR A 185 17.98 24.46 1.89
N ASN A 186 18.86 25.29 2.43
CA ASN A 186 18.50 26.62 2.92
C ASN A 186 17.98 27.54 1.83
N SER A 187 18.39 27.38 0.57
CA SER A 187 17.90 28.18 -0.55
C SER A 187 16.46 27.84 -0.96
N ILE A 188 15.94 26.66 -0.61
CA ILE A 188 14.59 26.22 -1.01
C ILE A 188 13.64 25.99 0.17
N LYS A 189 14.14 25.81 1.40
CA LYS A 189 13.31 25.43 2.55
C LYS A 189 12.09 26.31 2.81
N ASN A 190 12.14 27.59 2.39
CA ASN A 190 11.01 28.49 2.55
C ASN A 190 9.76 28.05 1.79
N VAL A 191 9.90 27.26 0.72
CA VAL A 191 8.77 26.68 -0.03
C VAL A 191 7.89 25.86 0.92
N TYR A 192 8.50 25.13 1.84
CA TYR A 192 7.80 24.22 2.76
C TYR A 192 6.90 24.92 3.77
N ASN A 193 7.15 26.22 4.03
CA ASN A 193 6.31 27.05 4.89
C ASN A 193 5.00 27.49 4.19
N TYR A 194 4.97 27.46 2.88
CA TYR A 194 3.83 27.91 2.07
C TYR A 194 3.04 26.74 1.45
N PHE A 195 3.58 25.52 1.51
CA PHE A 195 2.90 24.35 1.01
C PHE A 195 1.84 23.90 2.01
N ASP A 196 0.59 23.81 1.52
CA ASP A 196 -0.53 23.26 2.27
C ASP A 196 -0.99 21.96 1.65
N PHE A 197 -1.33 21.00 2.51
CA PHE A 197 -1.89 19.75 2.09
C PHE A 197 -3.20 19.87 1.30
N SER A 198 -4.03 20.86 1.65
CA SER A 198 -5.27 21.15 0.93
C SER A 198 -5.03 21.64 -0.50
N ASP A 199 -3.83 22.12 -0.81
CA ASP A 199 -3.49 22.63 -2.15
C ASP A 199 -3.52 21.53 -3.21
N PHE A 200 -3.21 20.29 -2.83
CA PHE A 200 -3.44 19.13 -3.68
C PHE A 200 -4.91 19.06 -4.16
N LYS A 201 -5.87 19.22 -3.24
CA LYS A 201 -7.30 19.21 -3.58
C LYS A 201 -7.71 20.41 -4.44
N LYS A 202 -7.07 21.58 -4.25
CA LYS A 202 -7.30 22.76 -5.10
C LYS A 202 -6.88 22.49 -6.55
N VAL A 203 -5.70 21.91 -6.76
CA VAL A 203 -5.23 21.54 -8.10
C VAL A 203 -6.18 20.57 -8.78
N LEU A 204 -6.72 19.59 -8.03
CA LEU A 204 -7.72 18.66 -8.57
C LEU A 204 -9.03 19.37 -8.91
N LYS A 205 -9.53 20.24 -8.03
CA LYS A 205 -10.76 21.01 -8.26
C LYS A 205 -10.66 21.93 -9.48
N GLU A 206 -9.50 22.53 -9.74
CA GLU A 206 -9.25 23.32 -10.92
C GLU A 206 -9.12 22.47 -12.20
N THR A 207 -8.85 21.17 -12.05
CA THR A 207 -8.67 20.24 -13.16
C THR A 207 -9.99 19.70 -13.67
N THR A 208 -10.90 19.31 -12.76
CA THR A 208 -12.15 18.63 -13.13
C THR A 208 -13.33 19.14 -12.31
N ASP A 209 -14.51 19.13 -12.94
CA ASP A 209 -15.83 19.39 -12.35
C ASP A 209 -16.74 18.14 -12.34
N ILE A 210 -16.23 16.99 -12.83
CA ILE A 210 -17.01 15.73 -12.89
C ILE A 210 -17.29 15.20 -11.50
N PHE A 211 -16.33 15.37 -10.58
CA PHE A 211 -16.47 15.01 -9.18
C PHE A 211 -15.85 16.09 -8.30
N GLU A 212 -16.34 16.18 -7.09
CA GLU A 212 -15.81 17.07 -6.06
C GLU A 212 -15.20 16.25 -4.93
N LEU A 213 -14.07 16.72 -4.39
CA LEU A 213 -13.47 16.16 -3.18
C LEU A 213 -13.76 17.07 -1.99
N ASP A 214 -14.15 16.47 -0.89
CA ASP A 214 -14.33 17.18 0.38
C ASP A 214 -12.97 17.41 1.06
N ASP A 215 -12.93 18.38 1.96
CA ASP A 215 -11.76 18.58 2.81
C ASP A 215 -11.60 17.42 3.81
N TYR A 216 -12.72 16.89 4.33
CA TYR A 216 -12.79 15.74 5.21
C TYR A 216 -14.18 15.10 5.14
N LEU A 217 -14.31 13.87 5.59
CA LEU A 217 -15.60 13.18 5.67
C LEU A 217 -16.41 13.71 6.85
N THR A 218 -17.43 14.53 6.56
CA THR A 218 -18.32 15.04 7.60
C THR A 218 -19.22 13.94 8.17
N PRO A 219 -19.60 14.01 9.47
CA PRO A 219 -20.57 13.08 10.05
C PRO A 219 -21.91 13.09 9.33
N GLN A 220 -22.34 14.26 8.82
CA GLN A 220 -23.56 14.41 8.03
C GLN A 220 -23.51 13.60 6.73
N LYS A 221 -22.39 13.63 6.01
CA LYS A 221 -22.23 12.86 4.76
C LYS A 221 -22.23 11.36 5.02
N LEU A 222 -21.57 10.92 6.09
CA LEU A 222 -21.60 9.51 6.50
C LEU A 222 -23.03 9.09 6.87
N ARG A 223 -23.75 9.93 7.64
CA ARG A 223 -25.14 9.67 8.02
C ARG A 223 -26.08 9.68 6.83
N MET A 224 -25.82 10.53 5.83
CA MET A 224 -26.55 10.51 4.55
C MET A 224 -26.39 9.17 3.84
N LEU A 225 -25.18 8.63 3.74
CA LEU A 225 -24.93 7.31 3.16
C LEU A 225 -25.71 6.22 3.90
N GLU A 226 -25.70 6.25 5.24
CA GLU A 226 -26.41 5.27 6.06
C GLU A 226 -27.94 5.35 5.91
N LYS A 227 -28.52 6.55 5.98
CA LYS A 227 -29.98 6.73 6.06
C LYS A 227 -30.66 6.79 4.69
N VAL A 228 -30.08 7.51 3.72
CA VAL A 228 -30.69 7.71 2.39
C VAL A 228 -30.34 6.55 1.48
N TYR A 229 -29.06 6.13 1.49
CA TYR A 229 -28.56 5.12 0.57
C TYR A 229 -28.49 3.73 1.19
N GLN A 230 -28.80 3.60 2.50
CA GLN A 230 -28.84 2.32 3.22
C GLN A 230 -27.45 1.64 3.32
N TYR A 231 -26.39 2.45 3.36
CA TYR A 231 -25.06 1.94 3.61
C TYR A 231 -24.99 1.34 5.01
N SER A 232 -24.48 0.13 5.10
CA SER A 232 -24.15 -0.53 6.36
C SER A 232 -22.69 -0.92 6.35
N GLU A 233 -21.94 -0.49 7.35
CA GLU A 233 -20.54 -0.91 7.47
C GLU A 233 -20.43 -2.40 7.74
N SER A 234 -19.59 -3.07 6.96
CA SER A 234 -19.33 -4.51 7.06
C SER A 234 -17.90 -4.84 7.52
N LEU A 235 -17.14 -3.83 8.02
CA LEU A 235 -15.77 -4.05 8.47
C LEU A 235 -15.72 -4.96 9.69
N SER A 236 -14.93 -6.03 9.60
CA SER A 236 -14.72 -6.99 10.67
C SER A 236 -13.85 -6.42 11.80
N LYS A 237 -13.77 -7.14 12.93
CA LYS A 237 -12.87 -6.79 14.04
C LYS A 237 -11.37 -6.80 13.65
N ASN A 238 -11.02 -7.49 12.59
CA ASN A 238 -9.66 -7.59 12.07
C ASN A 238 -9.34 -6.55 10.99
N GLU A 239 -10.19 -5.54 10.82
CA GLU A 239 -10.06 -4.49 9.82
C GLU A 239 -10.18 -3.12 10.47
N CYS A 240 -9.35 -2.16 10.04
CA CYS A 240 -9.44 -0.77 10.45
C CYS A 240 -9.17 0.18 9.28
N ILE A 241 -9.73 1.38 9.35
CA ILE A 241 -9.58 2.41 8.33
C ILE A 241 -8.27 3.16 8.58
N VAL A 242 -7.37 3.11 7.62
CA VAL A 242 -6.07 3.82 7.70
C VAL A 242 -6.06 5.12 6.91
N ASP A 243 -7.01 5.28 5.98
CA ASP A 243 -7.21 6.53 5.24
C ASP A 243 -8.65 6.62 4.73
N VAL A 244 -9.22 7.82 4.75
CA VAL A 244 -10.54 8.11 4.22
C VAL A 244 -10.50 9.37 3.38
N GLN A 245 -11.15 9.32 2.22
CA GLN A 245 -11.37 10.45 1.35
C GLN A 245 -12.83 10.45 0.91
N SER A 246 -13.49 11.60 1.00
CA SER A 246 -14.88 11.74 0.58
C SER A 246 -15.03 12.76 -0.55
N GLY A 247 -16.17 12.68 -1.21
CA GLY A 247 -16.50 13.57 -2.29
C GLY A 247 -17.92 13.35 -2.79
N SER A 248 -18.23 13.91 -3.96
CA SER A 248 -19.51 13.71 -4.63
C SER A 248 -19.37 13.68 -6.16
N ILE A 249 -20.27 12.95 -6.80
CA ILE A 249 -20.52 12.98 -8.24
C ILE A 249 -21.93 13.53 -8.44
N HIS A 250 -22.08 14.73 -8.99
CA HIS A 250 -23.38 15.41 -9.14
C HIS A 250 -24.23 15.40 -7.84
N GLY A 251 -23.58 15.72 -6.71
CA GLY A 251 -24.23 15.74 -5.40
C GLY A 251 -24.44 14.36 -4.74
N ASN A 252 -24.26 13.26 -5.45
CA ASN A 252 -24.30 11.93 -4.88
C ASN A 252 -23.00 11.61 -4.14
N PRO A 253 -23.06 11.21 -2.86
CA PRO A 253 -21.88 11.06 -2.04
C PRO A 253 -21.07 9.82 -2.39
N PHE A 254 -19.75 9.94 -2.33
CA PHE A 254 -18.87 8.79 -2.28
C PHE A 254 -17.88 8.91 -1.12
N ILE A 255 -17.40 7.76 -0.65
CA ILE A 255 -16.28 7.63 0.26
C ILE A 255 -15.30 6.60 -0.30
N ARG A 256 -14.03 6.93 -0.24
CA ARG A 256 -12.92 6.08 -0.62
C ARG A 256 -12.15 5.72 0.65
N LEU A 257 -12.03 4.44 0.92
CA LEU A 257 -11.45 3.91 2.15
C LEU A 257 -10.21 3.08 1.83
N ASN A 258 -9.14 3.32 2.57
CA ASN A 258 -8.05 2.36 2.69
C ASN A 258 -8.21 1.61 4.00
N VAL A 259 -8.40 0.31 3.90
CA VAL A 259 -8.69 -0.56 5.03
C VAL A 259 -7.52 -1.50 5.25
N LYS A 260 -6.89 -1.39 6.40
CA LYS A 260 -5.88 -2.33 6.86
C LYS A 260 -6.59 -3.56 7.42
N ARG A 261 -6.16 -4.73 6.96
CA ARG A 261 -6.73 -6.02 7.33
C ARG A 261 -5.66 -6.95 7.87
N MET A 262 -6.00 -7.69 8.91
CA MET A 262 -5.22 -8.79 9.44
C MET A 262 -5.85 -10.12 9.05
N ASP A 263 -5.13 -10.93 8.28
CA ASP A 263 -5.51 -12.28 7.90
C ASP A 263 -4.63 -13.31 8.60
N LYS A 264 -5.19 -14.48 8.93
CA LYS A 264 -4.44 -15.62 9.47
C LYS A 264 -4.16 -16.59 8.32
N VAL A 265 -2.91 -16.62 7.85
CA VAL A 265 -2.44 -17.48 6.75
C VAL A 265 -1.69 -18.67 7.32
N SER A 266 -1.93 -19.86 6.78
CA SER A 266 -1.20 -21.07 7.16
C SER A 266 0.26 -20.97 6.74
N GLN A 267 1.18 -21.01 7.71
CA GLN A 267 2.63 -21.01 7.52
C GLN A 267 3.19 -22.39 7.84
N THR A 268 3.91 -22.99 6.89
CA THR A 268 4.64 -24.23 7.14
C THR A 268 6.05 -23.93 7.62
N TYR A 269 6.39 -24.46 8.78
CA TYR A 269 7.72 -24.41 9.40
C TYR A 269 8.43 -25.72 9.14
N THR A 270 9.76 -25.70 9.04
CA THR A 270 10.57 -26.87 8.78
C THR A 270 11.69 -27.00 9.80
N GLY A 271 11.97 -28.22 10.21
CA GLY A 271 13.13 -28.58 11.00
C GLY A 271 13.93 -29.66 10.30
N SER A 272 15.19 -29.83 10.63
CA SER A 272 16.01 -30.89 10.05
C SER A 272 16.81 -31.62 11.12
N ARG A 273 17.02 -32.93 10.90
CA ARG A 273 17.84 -33.80 11.75
C ARG A 273 18.66 -34.72 10.87
N VAL A 274 19.97 -34.74 11.10
CA VAL A 274 20.85 -35.74 10.46
C VAL A 274 20.85 -37.00 11.26
N VAL A 275 20.56 -38.12 10.62
CA VAL A 275 20.60 -39.47 11.19
C VAL A 275 21.59 -40.32 10.43
N THR A 276 22.29 -41.21 11.17
CA THR A 276 23.24 -42.14 10.57
C THR A 276 22.85 -43.55 11.02
N TYR A 277 22.74 -44.48 10.07
CA TYR A 277 22.40 -45.86 10.32
C TYR A 277 23.16 -46.79 9.38
N THR A 278 23.20 -48.10 9.72
CA THR A 278 23.86 -49.12 8.92
C THR A 278 22.81 -49.91 8.15
N GLU A 279 22.99 -50.02 6.84
CA GLU A 279 22.22 -50.87 5.95
C GLU A 279 23.04 -52.09 5.53
N THR A 280 22.33 -53.24 5.50
CA THR A 280 22.93 -54.47 4.93
C THR A 280 22.31 -54.71 3.55
N TYR A 281 23.11 -54.85 2.54
CA TYR A 281 22.68 -55.17 1.18
C TYR A 281 23.43 -56.38 0.64
N ARG A 282 22.87 -57.05 -0.35
CA ARG A 282 23.54 -58.11 -1.11
C ARG A 282 24.02 -57.53 -2.42
N ASP A 283 25.24 -57.89 -2.76
CA ASP A 283 25.77 -57.55 -4.08
C ASP A 283 25.29 -58.52 -5.18
N SER A 284 25.73 -58.34 -6.43
CA SER A 284 25.40 -59.19 -7.56
C SER A 284 25.80 -60.64 -7.40
N ASP A 285 26.80 -60.89 -6.58
CA ASP A 285 27.38 -62.25 -6.33
C ASP A 285 26.71 -62.93 -5.13
N GLY A 286 25.77 -62.25 -4.44
CA GLY A 286 24.99 -62.75 -3.34
C GLY A 286 25.60 -62.51 -1.97
N ASP A 287 26.76 -61.84 -1.88
CA ASP A 287 27.47 -61.58 -0.63
C ASP A 287 26.81 -60.43 0.16
N LEU A 288 26.81 -60.59 1.50
CA LEU A 288 26.26 -59.58 2.41
C LEU A 288 27.30 -58.52 2.74
N HIS A 289 26.97 -57.30 2.41
CA HIS A 289 27.76 -56.11 2.73
C HIS A 289 27.01 -55.18 3.64
N THR A 290 27.73 -54.41 4.45
CA THR A 290 27.18 -53.33 5.27
C THR A 290 27.72 -52.00 4.82
N ARG A 291 26.82 -50.99 4.68
CA ARG A 291 27.21 -49.61 4.43
C ARG A 291 26.62 -48.69 5.49
N THR A 292 27.35 -47.66 5.85
CA THR A 292 26.83 -46.59 6.70
C THR A 292 26.15 -45.53 5.81
N VAL A 293 24.87 -45.26 6.08
CA VAL A 293 24.08 -44.26 5.39
C VAL A 293 23.85 -43.07 6.32
N THR A 294 24.12 -41.86 5.83
CA THR A 294 23.79 -40.64 6.53
C THR A 294 22.69 -39.95 5.73
N GLU A 295 21.59 -39.66 6.38
CA GLU A 295 20.39 -39.06 5.79
C GLU A 295 19.98 -37.83 6.58
N THR A 296 19.48 -36.78 5.88
CA THR A 296 18.89 -35.61 6.52
C THR A 296 17.37 -35.73 6.46
N LEU A 297 16.76 -35.91 7.62
CA LEU A 297 15.31 -35.93 7.76
C LEU A 297 14.76 -34.53 7.92
N ILE A 298 13.65 -34.22 7.26
CA ILE A 298 12.98 -32.93 7.32
C ILE A 298 11.59 -33.12 7.91
N GLY A 299 11.36 -32.51 9.06
CA GLY A 299 10.07 -32.45 9.71
C GLY A 299 9.31 -31.17 9.32
N HIS A 300 7.99 -31.22 9.40
CA HIS A 300 7.10 -30.11 9.03
C HIS A 300 6.06 -29.89 10.12
N TYR A 301 5.73 -28.60 10.32
CA TYR A 301 4.62 -28.20 11.16
C TYR A 301 3.91 -26.99 10.52
N THR A 302 2.59 -27.02 10.47
CA THR A 302 1.80 -25.91 9.90
C THR A 302 0.99 -25.24 10.99
N ALA A 303 1.16 -23.91 11.11
CA ALA A 303 0.44 -23.11 12.09
C ALA A 303 -0.03 -21.78 11.47
N PRO A 304 -1.10 -21.15 11.99
CA PRO A 304 -1.57 -19.87 11.52
C PRO A 304 -0.57 -18.76 11.88
N ARG A 305 -0.32 -17.87 10.92
CA ARG A 305 0.48 -16.66 11.09
C ARG A 305 -0.33 -15.43 10.67
N PRO A 306 -0.38 -14.36 11.48
CA PRO A 306 -1.01 -13.10 11.07
C PRO A 306 -0.20 -12.44 9.94
N THR A 307 -0.90 -11.98 8.91
CA THR A 307 -0.38 -11.16 7.81
C THR A 307 -1.25 -9.92 7.69
N TYR A 308 -0.63 -8.81 7.32
CA TYR A 308 -1.31 -7.53 7.23
C TYR A 308 -1.26 -7.03 5.80
N GLY A 309 -2.37 -6.50 5.32
CA GLY A 309 -2.49 -5.90 4.01
C GLY A 309 -3.41 -4.69 4.05
N VAL A 310 -3.36 -3.86 3.03
CA VAL A 310 -4.29 -2.73 2.86
C VAL A 310 -5.06 -2.94 1.58
N ASN A 311 -6.39 -2.86 1.67
CA ASN A 311 -7.31 -2.91 0.55
C ASN A 311 -7.98 -1.55 0.37
N SER A 312 -8.27 -1.17 -0.87
CA SER A 312 -9.01 0.05 -1.19
C SER A 312 -10.44 -0.27 -1.61
N TYR A 313 -11.37 0.52 -1.11
CA TYR A 313 -12.79 0.44 -1.43
C TYR A 313 -13.31 1.83 -1.76
N LEU A 314 -14.04 1.96 -2.86
CA LEU A 314 -14.88 3.14 -3.14
C LEU A 314 -16.34 2.75 -2.92
N ILE A 315 -17.02 3.48 -2.06
CA ILE A 315 -18.43 3.30 -1.74
C ILE A 315 -19.17 4.53 -2.28
N TYR A 316 -20.15 4.31 -3.15
CA TYR A 316 -20.89 5.35 -3.83
C TYR A 316 -22.39 5.16 -3.63
N GLY A 317 -23.05 6.17 -3.08
CA GLY A 317 -24.50 6.22 -2.91
C GLY A 317 -25.17 6.83 -4.14
N ASN A 318 -26.12 6.11 -4.77
CA ASN A 318 -26.91 6.62 -5.87
C ASN A 318 -28.29 5.95 -5.94
N THR A 319 -29.34 6.71 -6.27
CA THR A 319 -30.71 6.23 -6.31
C THR A 319 -31.11 5.58 -7.65
N ALA A 320 -30.22 5.56 -8.64
CA ALA A 320 -30.47 4.86 -9.90
C ALA A 320 -30.49 3.34 -9.72
N ALA A 321 -31.47 2.68 -10.28
CA ALA A 321 -31.68 1.24 -10.18
C ALA A 321 -31.67 0.72 -8.73
N PRO A 322 -32.61 1.20 -7.87
CA PRO A 322 -32.55 1.00 -6.42
C PRO A 322 -32.83 -0.43 -5.94
N ASP A 323 -33.43 -1.28 -6.78
CA ASP A 323 -33.75 -2.68 -6.45
C ASP A 323 -32.74 -3.66 -7.09
N LEU A 324 -31.74 -3.14 -7.81
CA LEU A 324 -30.76 -3.96 -8.49
C LEU A 324 -29.65 -4.38 -7.52
N THR A 325 -29.35 -5.68 -7.54
CA THR A 325 -28.14 -6.24 -6.91
C THR A 325 -27.38 -7.07 -7.95
N PHE A 326 -26.05 -6.96 -7.95
CA PHE A 326 -25.18 -7.84 -8.71
C PHE A 326 -23.76 -7.82 -8.16
N THR A 327 -23.01 -8.87 -8.47
CA THR A 327 -21.58 -8.98 -8.14
C THR A 327 -20.78 -9.18 -9.41
N ARG A 328 -19.78 -8.34 -9.58
CA ARG A 328 -18.77 -8.47 -10.63
C ARG A 328 -17.39 -8.59 -9.99
N THR A 329 -16.67 -9.66 -10.34
CA THR A 329 -15.29 -9.89 -9.89
C THR A 329 -14.30 -9.72 -11.05
N PRO A 330 -13.08 -9.20 -10.80
CA PRO A 330 -12.10 -8.99 -11.85
C PRO A 330 -11.56 -10.29 -12.45
N ASN A 331 -11.23 -10.28 -13.74
CA ASN A 331 -10.48 -11.36 -14.36
C ASN A 331 -8.96 -11.18 -14.22
N MET A 332 -8.51 -10.06 -13.64
CA MET A 332 -7.09 -9.70 -13.44
C MET A 332 -6.31 -9.75 -14.77
N THR A 333 -6.93 -9.31 -15.85
CA THR A 333 -6.29 -9.19 -17.16
C THR A 333 -5.77 -7.77 -17.35
N GLY A 334 -4.54 -7.64 -17.82
CA GLY A 334 -4.00 -6.36 -18.26
C GLY A 334 -4.62 -5.89 -19.59
N LYS A 335 -3.90 -5.05 -20.32
CA LYS A 335 -4.34 -4.60 -21.66
C LYS A 335 -4.46 -5.79 -22.60
N ILE A 336 -5.64 -5.96 -23.19
CA ILE A 336 -5.95 -7.04 -24.14
C ILE A 336 -6.37 -6.46 -25.50
N SER A 337 -6.06 -7.20 -26.57
CA SER A 337 -6.42 -6.81 -27.92
C SER A 337 -7.88 -7.16 -28.25
N GLU A 338 -8.46 -6.48 -29.23
CA GLU A 338 -9.82 -6.76 -29.70
C GLU A 338 -9.99 -8.22 -30.17
N ALA A 339 -8.97 -8.79 -30.81
CA ALA A 339 -8.98 -10.19 -31.24
C ALA A 339 -9.04 -11.16 -30.04
N GLU A 340 -8.39 -10.83 -28.93
CA GLU A 340 -8.46 -11.59 -27.68
C GLU A 340 -9.84 -11.46 -27.04
N VAL A 341 -10.42 -10.27 -27.02
CA VAL A 341 -11.81 -10.04 -26.56
C VAL A 341 -12.80 -10.89 -27.34
N GLU A 342 -12.68 -10.95 -28.69
CA GLU A 342 -13.53 -11.79 -29.50
C GLU A 342 -13.36 -13.28 -29.18
N LYS A 343 -12.15 -13.74 -28.97
CA LYS A 343 -11.85 -15.12 -28.59
C LYS A 343 -12.47 -15.47 -27.25
N ILE A 344 -12.35 -14.57 -26.25
CA ILE A 344 -12.95 -14.72 -24.92
C ILE A 344 -14.48 -14.75 -25.04
N ALA A 345 -15.08 -13.82 -25.82
CA ALA A 345 -16.52 -13.74 -26.03
C ALA A 345 -17.08 -15.02 -26.66
N LYS A 346 -16.48 -15.52 -27.76
CA LYS A 346 -16.87 -16.79 -28.39
C LYS A 346 -16.76 -17.99 -27.45
N LYS A 347 -15.76 -18.04 -26.61
CA LYS A 347 -15.60 -19.11 -25.62
C LYS A 347 -16.66 -19.01 -24.52
N GLY A 348 -16.95 -17.78 -24.04
CA GLY A 348 -17.91 -17.51 -22.96
C GLY A 348 -19.37 -17.64 -23.40
N GLU A 349 -19.68 -17.51 -24.71
CA GLU A 349 -21.04 -17.58 -25.25
C GLU A 349 -21.76 -18.91 -24.92
N LYS A 350 -21.03 -20.02 -24.96
CA LYS A 350 -21.58 -21.34 -24.61
C LYS A 350 -21.99 -21.40 -23.13
N GLU A 351 -21.16 -20.83 -22.26
CA GLU A 351 -21.46 -20.77 -20.83
C GLU A 351 -22.64 -19.83 -20.57
N LEU A 352 -22.68 -18.70 -21.25
CA LEU A 352 -23.77 -17.74 -21.15
C LEU A 352 -25.11 -18.35 -21.52
N ASN A 353 -25.17 -19.09 -22.66
CA ASN A 353 -26.36 -19.80 -23.09
C ASN A 353 -26.77 -20.90 -22.09
N ARG A 354 -25.80 -21.63 -21.54
CA ARG A 354 -26.06 -22.63 -20.49
C ARG A 354 -26.67 -21.99 -19.24
N LEU A 355 -26.17 -20.82 -18.82
CA LEU A 355 -26.71 -20.08 -17.67
C LEU A 355 -28.13 -19.58 -17.94
N ALA A 356 -28.41 -19.09 -19.16
CA ALA A 356 -29.74 -18.69 -19.55
C ALA A 356 -30.73 -19.87 -19.52
N ASP A 357 -30.37 -21.02 -20.08
CA ASP A 357 -31.20 -22.24 -20.04
C ASP A 357 -31.45 -22.74 -18.60
N GLN A 358 -30.45 -22.64 -17.76
CA GLN A 358 -30.58 -22.97 -16.32
C GLN A 358 -31.49 -21.99 -15.58
N ALA A 359 -31.41 -20.71 -15.89
CA ALA A 359 -32.26 -19.69 -15.30
C ALA A 359 -33.72 -19.94 -15.63
N ILE A 360 -34.04 -20.26 -16.91
CA ILE A 360 -35.39 -20.63 -17.35
C ILE A 360 -35.89 -21.84 -16.55
N LYS A 361 -35.10 -22.91 -16.44
CA LYS A 361 -35.48 -24.11 -15.69
C LYS A 361 -35.72 -23.88 -14.21
N GLN A 362 -35.03 -22.89 -13.64
CA GLN A 362 -35.12 -22.52 -12.21
C GLN A 362 -36.11 -21.39 -11.93
N GLY A 363 -36.82 -20.89 -12.96
CA GLY A 363 -37.75 -19.76 -12.81
C GLY A 363 -37.06 -18.44 -12.45
N ARG A 364 -35.76 -18.29 -12.76
CA ARG A 364 -35.01 -17.02 -12.57
C ARG A 364 -35.10 -16.17 -13.84
N ASN A 365 -35.08 -14.86 -13.67
CA ASN A 365 -35.24 -13.89 -14.77
C ASN A 365 -33.91 -13.53 -15.48
N PHE A 366 -32.88 -14.35 -15.42
CA PHE A 366 -31.64 -14.07 -16.12
C PHE A 366 -31.80 -14.18 -17.63
N THR A 367 -31.54 -13.06 -18.33
CA THR A 367 -31.59 -13.00 -19.81
C THR A 367 -30.34 -12.25 -20.30
N PRO A 368 -29.45 -12.87 -21.08
CA PRO A 368 -28.25 -12.21 -21.60
C PRO A 368 -28.58 -10.95 -22.39
N LEU A 369 -27.68 -9.96 -22.33
CA LEU A 369 -27.74 -8.80 -23.20
C LEU A 369 -27.31 -9.18 -24.62
N ALA A 370 -27.74 -8.37 -25.61
CA ALA A 370 -27.36 -8.60 -27.02
C ALA A 370 -25.83 -8.44 -27.23
N ASN A 371 -25.18 -7.63 -26.44
CA ASN A 371 -23.73 -7.45 -26.49
C ASN A 371 -23.02 -8.58 -25.70
N THR A 372 -22.79 -9.70 -26.37
CA THR A 372 -22.10 -10.86 -25.79
C THR A 372 -20.70 -10.55 -25.31
N LYS A 373 -19.95 -9.62 -25.95
CA LYS A 373 -18.61 -9.19 -25.53
C LYS A 373 -18.68 -8.59 -24.12
N PHE A 374 -19.61 -7.66 -23.90
CA PHE A 374 -19.81 -7.05 -22.59
C PHE A 374 -20.23 -8.08 -21.55
N GLU A 375 -21.24 -8.89 -21.81
CA GLU A 375 -21.74 -9.90 -20.87
C GLU A 375 -20.64 -10.85 -20.38
N VAL A 376 -19.83 -11.36 -21.31
CA VAL A 376 -18.75 -12.31 -21.00
C VAL A 376 -17.58 -11.63 -20.27
N MET A 377 -17.28 -10.38 -20.58
CA MET A 377 -16.20 -9.63 -19.91
C MET A 377 -16.62 -9.13 -18.55
N PHE A 378 -17.83 -8.59 -18.41
CA PHE A 378 -18.30 -8.00 -17.16
C PHE A 378 -18.74 -9.03 -16.12
N LYS A 379 -19.41 -10.13 -16.54
CA LYS A 379 -19.78 -11.31 -15.74
C LYS A 379 -20.71 -11.07 -14.53
N ALA A 380 -21.63 -10.11 -14.61
CA ALA A 380 -22.64 -9.92 -13.57
C ALA A 380 -23.82 -10.91 -13.76
N TYR A 381 -23.59 -12.21 -13.54
CA TYR A 381 -24.55 -13.28 -13.82
C TYR A 381 -25.51 -13.57 -12.67
N ASP A 382 -25.24 -13.04 -11.49
CA ASP A 382 -26.03 -13.16 -10.26
C ASP A 382 -27.09 -12.06 -10.10
N ARG A 383 -27.19 -11.15 -11.07
CA ARG A 383 -28.12 -10.02 -11.03
C ARG A 383 -29.56 -10.45 -10.79
N ASN A 384 -30.26 -9.70 -9.94
CA ASN A 384 -31.62 -10.02 -9.52
C ASN A 384 -32.72 -9.33 -10.33
N ASN A 385 -32.42 -8.21 -11.02
CA ASN A 385 -33.39 -7.36 -11.72
C ASN A 385 -32.93 -7.01 -13.14
N GLU A 386 -33.41 -7.73 -14.13
CA GLU A 386 -33.03 -7.56 -15.54
C GLU A 386 -33.44 -6.19 -16.11
N VAL A 387 -34.60 -5.66 -15.68
CA VAL A 387 -35.09 -4.36 -16.18
C VAL A 387 -34.17 -3.25 -15.71
N GLN A 388 -33.86 -3.21 -14.43
CA GLN A 388 -32.97 -2.20 -13.86
C GLN A 388 -31.51 -2.38 -14.32
N TYR A 389 -31.10 -3.62 -14.58
CA TYR A 389 -29.77 -3.90 -15.14
C TYR A 389 -29.62 -3.33 -16.57
N ARG A 390 -30.64 -3.50 -17.42
CA ARG A 390 -30.67 -2.93 -18.77
C ARG A 390 -30.78 -1.41 -18.78
N LEU A 391 -31.49 -0.85 -17.81
CA LEU A 391 -31.57 0.60 -17.61
C LEU A 391 -30.19 1.18 -17.23
N LEU A 392 -29.44 0.49 -16.38
CA LEU A 392 -28.13 0.93 -15.93
C LEU A 392 -27.07 0.76 -17.02
N PHE A 393 -27.02 -0.43 -17.65
CA PHE A 393 -26.08 -0.77 -18.72
C PHE A 393 -26.67 -0.56 -20.11
N THR A 394 -26.88 0.71 -20.47
CA THR A 394 -27.24 1.11 -21.84
C THR A 394 -26.13 0.72 -22.85
N PRO A 395 -26.37 0.74 -24.17
CA PRO A 395 -25.33 0.45 -25.16
C PRO A 395 -24.06 1.29 -24.97
N LEU A 396 -24.20 2.58 -24.64
CA LEU A 396 -23.06 3.46 -24.36
C LEU A 396 -22.32 3.03 -23.07
N ALA A 397 -23.05 2.73 -21.99
CA ALA A 397 -22.43 2.22 -20.76
C ALA A 397 -21.65 0.91 -20.99
N GLN A 398 -22.19 0.02 -21.83
CA GLN A 398 -21.52 -1.24 -22.19
C GLN A 398 -20.24 -0.99 -23.00
N GLN A 399 -20.27 -0.03 -23.92
CA GLN A 399 -19.11 0.35 -24.71
C GLN A 399 -18.02 0.95 -23.82
N ASN A 400 -18.34 1.99 -23.03
CA ASN A 400 -17.42 2.62 -22.09
C ASN A 400 -16.80 1.60 -21.12
N MET A 401 -17.62 0.69 -20.60
CA MET A 401 -17.15 -0.34 -19.69
C MET A 401 -16.20 -1.34 -20.39
N LEU A 402 -16.47 -1.71 -21.63
CA LEU A 402 -15.56 -2.58 -22.40
C LEU A 402 -14.19 -1.92 -22.61
N GLU A 403 -14.13 -0.62 -22.84
CA GLU A 403 -12.87 0.11 -22.98
C GLU A 403 -12.04 0.07 -21.71
N ILE A 404 -12.68 0.23 -20.53
CA ILE A 404 -12.03 0.07 -19.24
C ILE A 404 -11.51 -1.36 -19.09
N LEU A 405 -12.37 -2.37 -19.33
CA LEU A 405 -12.04 -3.79 -19.16
C LEU A 405 -10.93 -4.27 -20.11
N THR A 406 -10.76 -3.61 -21.24
CA THR A 406 -9.71 -3.92 -22.22
C THR A 406 -8.41 -3.16 -21.98
N GLY A 407 -8.37 -2.27 -20.98
CA GLY A 407 -7.18 -1.55 -20.57
C GLY A 407 -6.83 -0.34 -21.43
N LYS A 408 -7.83 0.32 -22.06
CA LYS A 408 -7.61 1.55 -22.85
C LYS A 408 -7.01 2.67 -22.01
N ALA A 409 -7.41 2.81 -20.75
CA ALA A 409 -6.88 3.81 -19.81
C ALA A 409 -5.50 3.46 -19.22
N GLY A 410 -4.92 2.32 -19.59
CA GLY A 410 -3.62 1.87 -19.06
C GLY A 410 -3.74 0.81 -17.97
N PHE A 411 -4.90 0.67 -17.35
CA PHE A 411 -5.25 -0.40 -16.42
C PHE A 411 -6.14 -1.40 -17.15
N GLY A 412 -6.13 -2.65 -16.71
CA GLY A 412 -6.97 -3.70 -17.29
C GLY A 412 -8.18 -4.01 -16.42
N ASP A 413 -8.65 -5.24 -16.54
CA ASP A 413 -9.75 -5.76 -15.76
C ASP A 413 -9.27 -6.18 -14.35
N ASP A 414 -9.07 -5.21 -13.46
CA ASP A 414 -8.55 -5.42 -12.11
C ASP A 414 -9.49 -4.94 -11.00
N PHE A 415 -10.69 -4.45 -11.33
CA PHE A 415 -11.64 -3.95 -10.35
C PHE A 415 -12.83 -4.90 -10.12
N GLY A 416 -13.28 -5.02 -8.88
CA GLY A 416 -14.57 -5.57 -8.49
C GLY A 416 -15.65 -4.49 -8.51
N PHE A 417 -16.89 -4.85 -8.86
CA PHE A 417 -18.04 -3.97 -8.80
C PHE A 417 -19.22 -4.70 -8.14
N TYR A 418 -19.58 -4.24 -6.96
CA TYR A 418 -20.69 -4.79 -6.19
C TYR A 418 -21.76 -3.73 -6.10
N LYS A 419 -22.96 -4.05 -6.59
CA LYS A 419 -24.12 -3.20 -6.41
C LYS A 419 -25.07 -3.86 -5.44
N GLU A 420 -25.38 -3.16 -4.37
CA GLU A 420 -26.37 -3.55 -3.37
C GLU A 420 -27.38 -2.42 -3.20
N HIS A 421 -28.49 -2.56 -3.91
CA HIS A 421 -29.55 -1.55 -3.93
C HIS A 421 -29.03 -0.16 -4.37
N LYS A 422 -29.05 0.82 -3.44
CA LYS A 422 -28.59 2.19 -3.69
C LYS A 422 -27.09 2.38 -3.48
N ILE A 423 -26.37 1.35 -3.01
CA ILE A 423 -24.93 1.39 -2.77
C ILE A 423 -24.21 0.67 -3.90
N ASN A 424 -23.11 1.27 -4.32
CA ASN A 424 -22.16 0.72 -5.26
C ASN A 424 -20.80 0.68 -4.61
N ILE A 425 -20.12 -0.47 -4.67
CA ILE A 425 -18.79 -0.66 -4.09
C ILE A 425 -17.84 -1.06 -5.23
N ILE A 426 -16.78 -0.27 -5.40
CA ILE A 426 -15.69 -0.58 -6.31
C ILE A 426 -14.47 -0.98 -5.48
N CYS A 427 -13.84 -2.09 -5.84
CA CYS A 427 -12.59 -2.55 -5.27
C CYS A 427 -11.56 -2.66 -6.39
N SER A 428 -10.48 -1.92 -6.32
CA SER A 428 -9.45 -1.90 -7.37
C SER A 428 -8.08 -2.23 -6.78
N ALA A 429 -7.29 -3.01 -7.51
CA ALA A 429 -5.90 -3.26 -7.14
C ALA A 429 -5.00 -2.03 -7.31
N HIS A 430 -5.42 -1.05 -8.13
CA HIS A 430 -4.71 0.21 -8.39
C HIS A 430 -5.30 1.38 -7.59
N GLY A 431 -6.36 1.14 -6.83
CA GLY A 431 -6.99 2.12 -5.96
C GLY A 431 -6.15 2.45 -4.73
N GLY A 432 -6.62 3.41 -3.93
CA GLY A 432 -6.08 3.66 -2.59
C GLY A 432 -4.79 4.46 -2.54
N ALA A 433 -4.28 5.03 -3.63
CA ALA A 433 -3.10 5.87 -3.57
C ALA A 433 -3.35 7.11 -2.70
N ILE A 434 -2.44 7.34 -1.75
CA ILE A 434 -2.39 8.50 -0.86
C ILE A 434 -1.19 9.35 -1.26
N TYR A 435 -1.29 10.68 -1.11
CA TYR A 435 -0.18 11.58 -1.39
C TYR A 435 0.99 11.36 -0.41
N ASN A 436 2.20 11.16 -0.94
CA ASN A 436 3.40 10.99 -0.13
C ASN A 436 4.14 12.32 0.06
N TYR A 437 3.92 12.95 1.21
CA TYR A 437 4.56 14.23 1.55
C TYR A 437 6.02 14.13 1.86
N GLU A 438 6.48 13.04 2.45
CA GLU A 438 7.87 12.88 2.87
C GLU A 438 8.81 13.13 1.69
N ARG A 439 8.40 12.66 0.51
CA ARG A 439 9.15 12.82 -0.72
C ARG A 439 9.27 14.28 -1.15
N PHE A 440 8.20 15.06 -0.95
CA PHE A 440 8.20 16.49 -1.26
C PHE A 440 9.18 17.26 -0.36
N TYR A 441 9.15 17.04 0.96
CA TYR A 441 9.93 17.81 1.94
C TYR A 441 11.42 17.49 2.00
N VAL A 442 11.89 16.41 1.37
CA VAL A 442 13.32 16.07 1.33
C VAL A 442 14.04 16.61 0.10
N ASN A 443 13.34 17.22 -0.83
CA ASN A 443 13.93 17.78 -2.04
C ASN A 443 14.68 19.07 -1.76
N TYR A 444 15.88 19.16 -2.30
CA TYR A 444 16.74 20.36 -2.23
C TYR A 444 16.86 21.08 -3.59
N ASP A 445 16.46 20.43 -4.67
CA ASP A 445 16.53 20.93 -6.04
C ASP A 445 15.12 21.26 -6.53
N PHE A 446 14.89 22.48 -7.00
CA PHE A 446 13.56 22.92 -7.40
C PHE A 446 13.00 22.16 -8.61
N ASN A 447 13.86 21.70 -9.54
CA ASN A 447 13.42 20.90 -10.67
C ASN A 447 12.96 19.51 -10.25
N GLU A 448 13.69 18.89 -9.33
CA GLU A 448 13.29 17.59 -8.75
C GLU A 448 12.02 17.75 -7.90
N LEU A 449 11.92 18.83 -7.12
CA LEU A 449 10.73 19.15 -6.33
C LEU A 449 9.51 19.33 -7.24
N LYS A 450 9.64 20.10 -8.32
CA LYS A 450 8.56 20.31 -9.31
C LYS A 450 8.16 18.99 -9.95
N LYS A 451 9.13 18.21 -10.39
CA LYS A 451 8.89 16.91 -11.01
C LYS A 451 8.22 15.92 -10.04
N ASP A 452 8.74 15.78 -8.83
CA ASP A 452 8.19 14.86 -7.82
C ASP A 452 6.77 15.26 -7.41
N PHE A 453 6.47 16.56 -7.33
CA PHE A 453 5.11 17.02 -7.07
C PHE A 453 4.15 16.65 -8.21
N VAL A 454 4.54 16.93 -9.47
CA VAL A 454 3.71 16.63 -10.64
C VAL A 454 3.49 15.11 -10.77
N ASP A 455 4.55 14.33 -10.63
CA ASP A 455 4.47 12.87 -10.72
C ASP A 455 3.58 12.28 -9.60
N GLU A 456 3.69 12.83 -8.39
CA GLU A 456 2.93 12.34 -7.24
C GLU A 456 1.45 12.73 -7.31
N ILE A 457 1.15 13.99 -7.70
CA ILE A 457 -0.24 14.41 -7.88
C ILE A 457 -0.91 13.63 -9.02
N GLN A 458 -0.16 13.33 -10.09
CA GLN A 458 -0.65 12.51 -11.18
C GLN A 458 -0.94 11.08 -10.70
N ARG A 459 -0.05 10.48 -9.92
CA ARG A 459 -0.22 9.13 -9.38
C ARG A 459 -1.47 9.01 -8.50
N VAL A 460 -1.70 10.01 -7.65
CA VAL A 460 -2.88 10.02 -6.77
C VAL A 460 -4.15 10.27 -7.57
N PHE A 461 -4.12 11.20 -8.53
CA PHE A 461 -5.25 11.47 -9.40
C PHE A 461 -5.62 10.26 -10.26
N ASP A 462 -4.62 9.59 -10.86
CA ASP A 462 -4.82 8.35 -11.62
C ASP A 462 -5.55 7.30 -10.77
N SER A 463 -5.14 7.15 -9.51
CA SER A 463 -5.77 6.20 -8.59
C SER A 463 -7.21 6.59 -8.23
N ILE A 464 -7.48 7.89 -7.98
CA ILE A 464 -8.84 8.37 -7.67
C ILE A 464 -9.73 8.18 -8.90
N PHE A 465 -9.27 8.62 -10.06
CA PHE A 465 -10.04 8.52 -11.29
C PHE A 465 -10.31 7.07 -11.66
N PHE A 466 -9.34 6.19 -11.44
CA PHE A 466 -9.47 4.78 -11.73
C PHE A 466 -10.50 4.07 -10.81
N ASP A 467 -10.58 4.48 -9.54
CA ASP A 467 -11.65 4.00 -8.65
C ASP A 467 -13.04 4.51 -9.11
N LEU A 468 -13.11 5.73 -9.68
CA LEU A 468 -14.36 6.38 -10.10
C LEU A 468 -14.82 5.96 -11.51
N ILE A 469 -13.89 5.60 -12.42
CA ILE A 469 -14.20 5.40 -13.84
C ILE A 469 -15.29 4.34 -14.10
N PRO A 470 -15.41 3.23 -13.35
CA PRO A 470 -16.51 2.28 -13.54
C PRO A 470 -17.89 2.89 -13.29
N LEU A 471 -17.96 3.89 -12.40
CA LEU A 471 -19.20 4.63 -12.14
C LEU A 471 -19.44 5.70 -13.21
N LEU A 472 -18.38 6.40 -13.61
CA LEU A 472 -18.41 7.43 -14.66
C LEU A 472 -18.76 6.82 -16.04
N ALA A 473 -18.45 5.55 -16.28
CA ALA A 473 -18.82 4.83 -17.50
C ALA A 473 -20.34 4.62 -17.67
N ILE A 474 -21.12 4.85 -16.61
CA ILE A 474 -22.57 4.63 -16.60
C ILE A 474 -23.28 5.99 -16.69
N PRO A 475 -23.84 6.35 -17.87
CA PRO A 475 -24.46 7.67 -18.07
C PRO A 475 -25.58 7.96 -17.06
N LEU A 476 -26.32 6.97 -16.60
CA LEU A 476 -27.39 7.14 -15.64
C LEU A 476 -26.89 7.70 -14.29
N TYR A 477 -25.68 7.33 -13.87
CA TYR A 477 -25.09 7.88 -12.65
C TYR A 477 -24.64 9.34 -12.81
N GLN A 478 -24.38 9.79 -14.03
CA GLN A 478 -24.03 11.17 -14.35
C GLN A 478 -25.25 12.11 -14.39
N THR A 479 -26.46 11.55 -14.45
CA THR A 479 -27.72 12.31 -14.61
C THR A 479 -28.60 12.28 -13.38
N THR A 480 -28.34 11.37 -12.46
CA THR A 480 -29.09 11.28 -11.20
C THR A 480 -28.47 12.27 -10.21
N GLU A 481 -29.24 13.31 -9.87
CA GLU A 481 -28.81 14.29 -8.87
C GLU A 481 -28.98 13.74 -7.45
N GLY A 482 -28.01 14.03 -6.58
CA GLY A 482 -28.11 13.78 -5.14
C GLY A 482 -29.13 14.69 -4.48
N GLY A 483 -29.95 14.13 -3.58
CA GLY A 483 -30.91 14.93 -2.80
C GLY A 483 -30.23 15.67 -1.65
N GLU A 484 -30.80 16.80 -1.24
CA GLU A 484 -30.42 17.43 0.02
C GLU A 484 -30.88 16.57 1.20
N PHE A 485 -29.99 16.42 2.19
CA PHE A 485 -30.25 15.67 3.41
C PHE A 485 -29.89 16.50 4.64
N ASN A 486 -30.89 16.87 5.40
CA ASN A 486 -30.72 17.55 6.66
C ASN A 486 -30.84 16.55 7.81
N VAL A 487 -29.81 16.52 8.68
CA VAL A 487 -29.78 15.68 9.88
C VAL A 487 -30.19 16.51 11.07
N ASP A 488 -31.26 16.10 11.73
CA ASP A 488 -31.73 16.66 12.99
C ASP A 488 -31.27 15.81 14.20
N GLU A 489 -30.02 15.36 14.15
CA GLU A 489 -29.41 14.53 15.20
C GLU A 489 -28.17 15.25 15.75
N ASP A 490 -27.88 15.06 17.04
CA ASP A 490 -26.62 15.56 17.65
C ASP A 490 -25.45 14.68 17.25
N LEU A 491 -24.87 14.99 16.06
CA LEU A 491 -23.75 14.26 15.50
C LEU A 491 -22.43 14.68 16.17
N PRO A 492 -21.41 13.79 16.21
CA PRO A 492 -20.06 14.17 16.60
C PRO A 492 -19.50 15.25 15.67
N ASN A 493 -18.47 15.97 16.11
CA ASN A 493 -17.79 16.94 15.25
C ASN A 493 -16.93 16.26 14.19
N VAL A 494 -16.41 15.08 14.51
CA VAL A 494 -15.56 14.26 13.64
C VAL A 494 -16.25 12.95 13.34
N SER A 495 -16.32 12.54 12.07
CA SER A 495 -16.87 11.25 11.74
C SER A 495 -15.98 10.12 12.30
N ARG A 496 -16.59 8.98 12.60
CA ARG A 496 -15.87 7.82 13.12
C ARG A 496 -14.74 7.39 12.16
N TYR A 497 -14.92 7.47 10.86
CA TYR A 497 -13.92 7.09 9.86
C TYR A 497 -12.74 8.06 9.84
N GLU A 498 -12.99 9.36 9.99
CA GLU A 498 -11.92 10.34 10.17
C GLU A 498 -11.17 10.12 11.48
N ALA A 499 -11.89 9.86 12.57
CA ALA A 499 -11.28 9.57 13.87
C ALA A 499 -10.35 8.35 13.80
N GLU A 500 -10.79 7.28 13.12
CA GLU A 500 -9.99 6.06 12.93
C GLU A 500 -8.77 6.33 12.03
N THR A 501 -8.92 7.16 10.99
CA THR A 501 -7.81 7.60 10.15
C THR A 501 -6.76 8.39 10.96
N VAL A 502 -7.20 9.33 11.81
CA VAL A 502 -6.31 10.13 12.68
C VAL A 502 -5.51 9.22 13.61
N VAL A 503 -6.17 8.25 14.25
CA VAL A 503 -5.53 7.30 15.16
C VAL A 503 -4.52 6.40 14.44
N ASN A 504 -4.88 5.85 13.28
CA ASN A 504 -4.01 4.95 12.52
C ASN A 504 -2.81 5.67 11.87
N ASN A 505 -2.84 6.99 11.82
CA ASN A 505 -1.74 7.82 11.31
C ASN A 505 -1.06 8.65 12.41
N TYR A 506 -1.29 8.33 13.68
CA TYR A 506 -0.62 8.97 14.80
C TYR A 506 0.87 8.59 14.83
N ASP A 507 1.75 9.54 15.22
CA ASP A 507 3.20 9.36 15.13
C ASP A 507 3.73 8.23 16.02
N ASP A 508 3.13 8.05 17.20
CA ASP A 508 3.51 7.01 18.16
C ASP A 508 2.38 6.02 18.36
N LEU A 509 2.28 5.04 17.46
CA LEU A 509 1.27 3.98 17.55
C LEU A 509 1.48 3.04 18.75
N ASP A 510 2.67 3.07 19.36
CA ASP A 510 2.97 2.21 20.52
C ASP A 510 2.21 2.63 21.78
N VAL A 511 1.70 3.88 21.83
CA VAL A 511 0.80 4.33 22.92
C VAL A 511 -0.51 3.52 22.99
N PHE A 512 -0.92 2.91 21.87
CA PHE A 512 -2.12 2.05 21.80
C PHE A 512 -1.80 0.57 21.92
N ARG A 513 -0.53 0.19 21.87
CA ARG A 513 -0.09 -1.21 21.78
C ARG A 513 -0.44 -2.00 23.04
N PRO A 514 -1.07 -3.19 22.91
CA PRO A 514 -1.21 -4.13 24.02
C PRO A 514 0.16 -4.59 24.53
N ALA A 515 0.26 -4.82 25.84
CA ALA A 515 1.52 -5.21 26.47
C ALA A 515 2.10 -6.49 25.87
N GLU A 516 3.42 -6.53 25.71
CA GLU A 516 4.19 -7.69 25.22
C GLU A 516 3.83 -8.16 23.79
N THR A 517 3.10 -7.36 23.02
CA THR A 517 2.84 -7.67 21.61
C THR A 517 3.93 -7.13 20.70
N SER A 518 4.20 -7.81 19.59
CA SER A 518 5.27 -7.44 18.66
C SER A 518 4.85 -7.45 17.19
N THR A 519 3.61 -7.86 16.88
CA THR A 519 3.09 -7.77 15.52
C THR A 519 2.50 -6.39 15.25
N ASP A 520 2.10 -6.15 14.03
CA ASP A 520 1.39 -4.93 13.66
C ASP A 520 0.02 -4.86 14.37
N GLN A 521 -0.59 -3.67 14.39
CA GLN A 521 -1.81 -3.39 15.14
C GLN A 521 -3.00 -3.15 14.20
N ILE A 522 -4.19 -3.55 14.66
CA ILE A 522 -5.47 -3.11 14.13
C ILE A 522 -6.07 -2.16 15.16
N LEU A 523 -6.31 -0.91 14.78
CA LEU A 523 -6.79 0.16 15.66
C LEU A 523 -8.20 0.57 15.22
N LYS A 524 -9.22 0.13 15.95
CA LYS A 524 -10.62 0.53 15.71
C LYS A 524 -11.04 1.62 16.65
N VAL A 525 -11.79 2.59 16.13
CA VAL A 525 -12.27 3.73 16.92
C VAL A 525 -13.78 3.67 17.07
N ASN A 526 -14.25 3.84 18.31
CA ASN A 526 -15.65 3.98 18.64
C ASN A 526 -15.91 5.36 19.24
N PHE A 527 -17.04 5.96 18.87
CA PHE A 527 -17.51 7.19 19.48
C PHE A 527 -18.23 6.86 20.79
N ASP A 528 -17.75 7.41 21.90
CA ASP A 528 -18.28 7.12 23.25
C ASP A 528 -19.20 8.24 23.77
N GLY A 529 -19.40 9.31 22.98
CA GLY A 529 -20.27 10.43 23.31
C GLY A 529 -19.55 11.76 23.45
N LYS A 530 -20.25 12.78 23.90
CA LYS A 530 -19.73 14.13 24.10
C LYS A 530 -19.57 14.44 25.58
N SER A 531 -18.45 15.04 25.96
CA SER A 531 -18.26 15.64 27.29
C SER A 531 -18.06 17.14 27.15
N LYS A 532 -19.05 17.91 27.59
CA LYS A 532 -19.10 19.38 27.48
C LYS A 532 -19.13 19.85 26.02
N SER A 533 -18.01 20.03 25.35
CA SER A 533 -17.92 20.41 23.93
C SER A 533 -16.95 19.54 23.14
N THR A 534 -16.40 18.52 23.78
CA THR A 534 -15.34 17.67 23.21
C THR A 534 -15.89 16.27 22.96
N ASP A 535 -15.69 15.76 21.75
CA ASP A 535 -16.03 14.39 21.38
C ASP A 535 -15.05 13.42 22.04
N GLN A 536 -15.58 12.38 22.66
CA GLN A 536 -14.81 11.31 23.29
C GLN A 536 -14.89 10.05 22.43
N TYR A 537 -13.74 9.43 22.28
CA TYR A 537 -13.57 8.19 21.53
C TYR A 537 -12.79 7.18 22.34
N SER A 538 -13.04 5.90 22.08
CA SER A 538 -12.17 4.81 22.53
C SER A 538 -11.51 4.12 21.35
N VAL A 539 -10.23 3.80 21.50
CA VAL A 539 -9.42 3.06 20.54
C VAL A 539 -9.26 1.64 21.05
N LEU A 540 -9.78 0.67 20.32
CA LEU A 540 -9.51 -0.74 20.56
C LEU A 540 -8.35 -1.16 19.67
N SER A 541 -7.20 -1.42 20.29
CA SER A 541 -6.02 -1.95 19.61
C SER A 541 -5.95 -3.46 19.79
N THR A 542 -5.75 -4.19 18.69
CA THR A 542 -5.47 -5.62 18.70
C THR A 542 -4.13 -5.91 18.03
N SER A 543 -3.32 -6.78 18.65
CA SER A 543 -2.01 -7.21 18.17
C SER A 543 -1.69 -8.59 18.72
N ASN A 544 -0.57 -9.21 18.35
CA ASN A 544 -0.24 -10.54 18.81
C ASN A 544 1.05 -10.59 19.63
N LYS A 545 1.01 -11.34 20.76
CA LYS A 545 2.20 -11.83 21.46
C LYS A 545 2.79 -12.97 20.63
N VAL A 546 4.10 -13.04 20.55
CA VAL A 546 4.81 -14.05 19.76
C VAL A 546 5.62 -14.94 20.68
N TYR A 547 5.34 -16.24 20.66
CA TYR A 547 6.06 -17.23 21.45
C TYR A 547 6.80 -18.19 20.53
N ASP A 548 8.07 -18.43 20.84
CA ASP A 548 8.84 -19.49 20.18
C ASP A 548 8.45 -20.86 20.77
N ARG A 549 8.10 -21.80 19.91
CA ARG A 549 7.67 -23.15 20.26
C ARG A 549 8.45 -24.17 19.44
N VAL A 550 8.47 -25.41 19.91
CA VAL A 550 9.03 -26.54 19.19
C VAL A 550 7.97 -27.63 19.08
N TYR A 551 7.72 -28.07 17.86
CA TYR A 551 6.91 -29.25 17.57
C TYR A 551 7.86 -30.40 17.20
N VAL A 552 7.58 -31.62 17.72
CA VAL A 552 8.37 -32.78 17.37
C VAL A 552 7.63 -33.59 16.33
N ASP A 553 8.15 -33.57 15.09
CA ASP A 553 7.63 -34.37 14.00
C ASP A 553 8.34 -35.72 13.93
N MET A 554 7.57 -36.81 13.77
CA MET A 554 8.11 -38.17 13.67
C MET A 554 8.32 -38.55 12.20
N VAL A 555 9.55 -38.43 11.73
CA VAL A 555 9.90 -38.64 10.31
C VAL A 555 10.53 -40.02 10.13
N MET A 556 10.06 -40.77 9.13
CA MET A 556 10.58 -42.08 8.78
C MET A 556 11.86 -41.96 7.98
N ALA A 557 12.94 -42.55 8.41
CA ALA A 557 14.19 -42.69 7.66
C ALA A 557 14.15 -43.89 6.70
N GLY A 558 15.12 -43.94 5.78
CA GLY A 558 15.25 -45.04 4.80
C GLY A 558 15.37 -46.44 5.40
N ASN A 559 15.78 -46.52 6.67
CA ASN A 559 15.82 -47.80 7.41
C ASN A 559 14.44 -48.24 8.00
N GLY A 560 13.36 -47.50 7.69
CA GLY A 560 12.00 -47.78 8.18
C GLY A 560 11.73 -47.44 9.66
N ARG A 561 12.67 -46.74 10.32
CA ARG A 561 12.48 -46.24 11.70
C ARG A 561 12.03 -44.78 11.71
N LEU A 562 11.16 -44.46 12.65
CA LEU A 562 10.74 -43.09 12.93
C LEU A 562 11.77 -42.42 13.85
N TYR A 563 12.15 -41.20 13.47
CA TYR A 563 13.04 -40.35 14.26
C TYR A 563 12.36 -39.02 14.57
N PRO A 564 12.48 -38.52 15.79
CA PRO A 564 11.95 -37.22 16.15
C PRO A 564 12.78 -36.11 15.49
N VAL A 565 12.11 -35.18 14.80
CA VAL A 565 12.70 -33.99 14.21
C VAL A 565 12.08 -32.77 14.87
N ASP A 566 12.91 -31.97 15.53
CA ASP A 566 12.45 -30.74 16.17
C ASP A 566 12.18 -29.68 15.11
N VAL A 567 10.94 -29.19 15.07
CA VAL A 567 10.50 -28.11 14.15
C VAL A 567 10.22 -26.86 14.98
N PRO A 568 11.11 -25.87 14.97
CA PRO A 568 10.85 -24.59 15.64
C PRO A 568 9.77 -23.80 14.89
N TRP A 569 8.80 -23.28 15.62
CA TRP A 569 7.69 -22.51 15.07
C TRP A 569 7.30 -21.34 15.99
N LYS A 570 6.51 -20.39 15.46
CA LYS A 570 6.02 -19.25 16.22
C LYS A 570 4.52 -19.37 16.46
N GLU A 571 4.14 -19.30 17.74
CA GLU A 571 2.76 -19.20 18.16
C GLU A 571 2.37 -17.72 18.30
N TYR A 572 1.22 -17.35 17.73
CA TYR A 572 0.68 -16.00 17.77
C TYR A 572 -0.58 -15.97 18.63
N VAL A 573 -0.53 -15.25 19.73
CA VAL A 573 -1.65 -15.13 20.68
C VAL A 573 -2.14 -13.69 20.67
N GLU A 574 -3.41 -13.49 20.29
CA GLU A 574 -4.04 -12.19 20.20
C GLU A 574 -4.19 -11.55 21.58
N ALA A 575 -3.88 -10.27 21.67
CA ALA A 575 -4.09 -9.43 22.84
C ALA A 575 -4.71 -8.11 22.41
N ALA A 576 -5.55 -7.53 23.26
CA ALA A 576 -6.23 -6.28 23.00
C ALA A 576 -6.03 -5.28 24.14
N ARG A 577 -6.09 -3.98 23.80
CA ARG A 577 -6.04 -2.86 24.74
C ARG A 577 -7.03 -1.78 24.31
N ARG A 578 -7.74 -1.18 25.27
CA ARG A 578 -8.62 -0.05 25.03
C ARG A 578 -7.99 1.22 25.61
N THR A 579 -7.91 2.26 24.79
CA THR A 579 -7.36 3.57 25.18
C THR A 579 -8.40 4.65 24.88
N PHE A 580 -8.65 5.56 25.82
CA PHE A 580 -9.57 6.67 25.62
C PHE A 580 -8.82 7.89 25.09
N ILE A 581 -9.43 8.57 24.11
CA ILE A 581 -8.89 9.75 23.45
C ILE A 581 -9.99 10.80 23.24
N HIS A 582 -9.56 12.03 22.97
CA HIS A 582 -10.41 13.07 22.39
C HIS A 582 -9.76 13.60 21.11
N ILE A 583 -10.60 14.08 20.19
CA ILE A 583 -10.16 14.65 18.92
C ILE A 583 -10.71 16.06 18.82
N GLU A 584 -9.82 17.02 18.53
CA GLU A 584 -10.12 18.44 18.43
C GLU A 584 -9.71 18.99 17.07
N ASP A 585 -10.46 20.00 16.59
CA ASP A 585 -10.06 20.77 15.40
C ASP A 585 -8.77 21.55 15.70
N PHE A 586 -7.79 21.40 14.86
CA PHE A 586 -6.54 22.15 14.99
C PHE A 586 -6.79 23.62 14.64
N LYS A 587 -6.64 24.49 15.62
CA LYS A 587 -6.62 25.94 15.44
C LYS A 587 -5.20 26.44 15.66
N PRO A 588 -4.49 26.89 14.61
CA PRO A 588 -3.17 27.50 14.80
C PRO A 588 -3.30 28.73 15.71
N GLU A 589 -2.44 28.82 16.74
CA GLU A 589 -2.36 30.01 17.59
C GLU A 589 -1.94 31.21 16.70
N LYS A 590 -2.82 32.19 16.56
CA LYS A 590 -2.49 33.47 15.94
C LYS A 590 -1.57 34.23 16.87
N LYS A 591 -0.31 34.41 16.47
CA LYS A 591 0.53 35.44 17.07
C LYS A 591 0.17 36.78 16.42
N GLU A 592 -0.22 37.75 17.26
CA GLU A 592 -0.54 39.10 16.80
C GLU A 592 0.68 39.68 16.06
N GLY A 593 0.53 39.98 14.77
CA GLY A 593 1.52 40.65 13.93
C GLY A 593 2.25 39.77 12.91
N GLU A 594 2.02 38.48 12.86
CA GLU A 594 2.47 37.62 11.76
C GLU A 594 1.36 37.46 10.73
N GLU A 595 1.70 37.65 9.44
CA GLU A 595 0.86 37.18 8.34
C GLU A 595 0.52 35.72 8.60
N GLU A 596 -0.75 35.36 8.43
CA GLU A 596 -1.30 34.05 8.82
C GLU A 596 -0.29 32.93 8.56
N PRO A 597 0.14 32.19 9.61
CA PRO A 597 0.93 31.01 9.35
C PRO A 597 0.05 30.07 8.51
N VAL A 598 0.47 29.84 7.27
CA VAL A 598 -0.21 28.90 6.36
C VAL A 598 0.10 27.49 6.85
N MET A 599 -0.34 27.20 8.08
CA MET A 599 -0.33 25.86 8.64
C MET A 599 -1.77 25.40 8.77
N SER A 600 -2.33 24.97 7.66
CA SER A 600 -3.62 24.33 7.65
C SER A 600 -3.42 22.84 7.59
N TYR A 601 -4.06 22.15 8.50
CA TYR A 601 -4.52 20.79 8.40
C TYR A 601 -3.46 19.70 8.14
N GLY A 602 -2.97 19.04 9.20
CA GLY A 602 -2.19 17.86 8.96
C GLY A 602 -1.36 17.35 10.15
N GLN A 603 -0.94 16.13 10.05
CA GLN A 603 -0.11 15.42 11.01
C GLN A 603 1.24 16.13 11.20
N ARG A 604 1.72 16.16 12.44
CA ARG A 604 3.07 16.64 12.75
C ARG A 604 4.12 15.63 12.27
N TYR A 605 4.91 16.00 11.27
CA TYR A 605 6.15 15.32 10.96
C TYR A 605 7.31 16.08 11.63
N PRO A 606 8.04 15.47 12.56
CA PRO A 606 9.33 16.02 12.98
C PRO A 606 10.28 15.87 11.79
N MET A 607 10.62 16.98 11.16
CA MET A 607 11.76 17.00 10.25
C MET A 607 12.99 16.74 11.08
N LYS A 608 13.77 15.72 10.75
CA LYS A 608 14.90 15.20 11.52
C LYS A 608 15.95 16.24 11.93
N ASP A 609 15.98 17.41 11.29
CA ASP A 609 17.00 18.45 11.48
C ASP A 609 16.43 19.87 11.66
N THR A 610 15.12 20.04 11.78
CA THR A 610 14.51 21.34 12.03
C THR A 610 13.44 21.20 13.11
N ASN A 611 13.36 22.16 14.03
CA ASN A 611 12.27 22.24 15.03
C ASN A 611 10.90 22.57 14.40
N GLN A 612 10.75 22.38 13.09
CA GLN A 612 9.52 22.61 12.35
C GLN A 612 8.72 21.34 12.28
N THR A 613 7.47 21.44 12.63
CA THR A 613 6.49 20.36 12.66
C THR A 613 5.49 20.61 11.56
N ILE A 614 5.26 19.64 10.68
CA ILE A 614 4.32 19.72 9.57
C ILE A 614 3.06 18.94 9.92
N PHE A 615 1.91 19.54 9.66
CA PHE A 615 0.62 18.94 9.96
C PHE A 615 0.07 18.22 8.73
N ARG A 616 -0.30 16.95 8.90
CA ARG A 616 -0.84 16.07 7.85
C ARG A 616 -2.36 16.03 7.86
N TYR A 617 -2.99 16.26 9.04
CA TYR A 617 -4.42 16.21 9.24
C TYR A 617 -4.94 17.45 9.98
N ARG A 618 -6.20 17.78 9.71
CA ARG A 618 -6.91 18.86 10.39
C ARG A 618 -7.03 18.65 11.91
N TRP A 619 -6.95 17.42 12.39
CA TRP A 619 -7.35 17.03 13.73
C TRP A 619 -6.16 16.77 14.65
N ASN A 620 -6.24 17.27 15.87
CA ASN A 620 -5.32 16.92 16.95
C ASN A 620 -5.92 15.81 17.79
N LEU A 621 -5.09 14.84 18.16
CA LEU A 621 -5.41 13.77 19.08
C LEU A 621 -4.87 14.11 20.46
N GLY A 622 -5.74 14.09 21.48
CA GLY A 622 -5.37 14.30 22.86
C GLY A 622 -5.81 13.14 23.77
N PHE A 623 -5.09 12.99 24.89
CA PHE A 623 -5.42 11.98 25.90
C PHE A 623 -6.04 12.66 27.13
N PRO A 624 -7.04 12.04 27.81
CA PRO A 624 -7.65 12.60 28.99
C PRO A 624 -6.62 12.86 30.10
N LEU A 625 -6.67 14.05 30.71
CA LEU A 625 -5.84 14.40 31.85
C LEU A 625 -6.36 13.70 33.12
N GLY A 626 -5.58 12.77 33.69
CA GLY A 626 -5.79 12.23 35.04
C GLY A 626 -6.87 11.14 35.18
N GLY A 627 -7.39 10.55 34.09
CA GLY A 627 -8.27 9.39 34.11
C GLY A 627 -7.52 8.07 33.96
N GLU A 628 -8.18 6.96 34.26
CA GLU A 628 -7.68 5.62 33.96
C GLU A 628 -7.34 5.50 32.47
N ARG A 629 -6.05 5.65 32.17
CA ARG A 629 -5.55 5.65 30.77
C ARG A 629 -5.56 4.27 30.12
N ASP A 630 -5.64 3.22 30.94
CA ASP A 630 -5.42 1.86 30.52
C ASP A 630 -6.36 0.87 31.17
N GLN A 631 -7.17 0.22 30.34
CA GLN A 631 -7.72 -1.09 30.66
C GLN A 631 -7.04 -2.09 29.72
N SER A 632 -5.90 -2.67 30.17
CA SER A 632 -5.31 -3.82 29.48
C SER A 632 -6.14 -5.05 29.78
N TYR A 633 -6.77 -5.60 28.76
CA TYR A 633 -7.48 -6.88 28.87
C TYR A 633 -6.57 -8.00 28.36
N ASP A 634 -6.09 -8.84 29.28
CA ASP A 634 -5.40 -10.10 28.95
C ASP A 634 -6.37 -11.21 28.55
N LYS A 635 -7.62 -10.90 28.26
CA LYS A 635 -8.60 -11.87 27.82
C LYS A 635 -8.81 -11.80 26.31
N ILE A 636 -8.66 -12.95 25.69
CA ILE A 636 -9.28 -13.28 24.41
C ILE A 636 -10.68 -12.69 24.41
N VAL A 637 -10.94 -11.75 23.48
CA VAL A 637 -12.29 -11.21 23.29
C VAL A 637 -13.11 -12.33 22.67
N ASP A 638 -13.71 -13.17 23.52
CA ASP A 638 -14.75 -14.09 23.10
C ASP A 638 -16.04 -13.31 22.84
N GLU A 639 -16.43 -13.32 21.59
CA GLU A 639 -17.79 -13.42 21.02
C GLU A 639 -18.83 -12.31 21.21
N ASP A 640 -18.62 -11.16 21.86
CA ASP A 640 -19.68 -10.15 21.96
C ASP A 640 -19.24 -8.75 21.43
N MET A 641 -19.12 -8.62 20.09
CA MET A 641 -19.30 -7.36 19.36
C MET A 641 -19.80 -7.63 17.93
#